data_1a942b212ca1af7b6a4ecf99f3b1a162
#
_entry.id   1a942b212ca1af7b6a4ecf99f3b1a162
#
_cell.length_a   1.000
_cell.length_b   1.000
_cell.length_c   1.000
_cell.angle_alpha   90.00
_cell.angle_beta   90.00
_cell.angle_gamma   90.00
#
_symmetry.space_group_name_H-M   'P 1'
#
loop_
_entity.id
_entity.type
_entity.pdbx_description
1 polymer ?
#
loop_
_entity_poly.entity_id
_entity_poly.type
_entity_poly.pdbx_seq_one_letter_code
_entity_poly.pdbx_strand_id
1 'polypeptide(L)'
;MTMLIGPPVAPVPPPPPRETGPWPVVAAVAAGVWAVLVTVPGQVTGWLVDQVVLVTGLDRAVAVWPVVAAVTVLLVGAPVLALALLPRSPALRATGRAWAGGALTLGAATLLRALPPVHHEAYLAALAVTAALLALAAARLARRRPPTPATTAGLPGPIPADGPATATGPTGPRAADGGTGPAGRGGARPGAVTLLAVAAGLAMLLPWVWVGALGGALETLLAGLAAAALGMVAGVLLGPGFWAAFAAGPTPRPVRLVLLGGLVAGVTLTMLAAGAGQSGAQLPGLLLLPPLGFVLAALEAAARRAGRPAGAGPARWLVGLALAGPLAFTDPEEITLLLASSRDVPFWVAVGTGAAFAVAVLLAVGYAVLLARRHAGTPRRGVAGLAAGALLAAVAVVYVVPGQPGLYGERLLVVLREQADLSGLPAGAPGRAGRDARAAEVYRRLVATADRTQGDLRRTLTRLRLNPTPYYLVNAISTDGGPGLRAWLSGRPEVARVLVDQRPRPLPAAAPPARGDTPAPTGPTWNVSLIGADRVWSELGVTGAGVVVGSSDSGVDGRHPALAPGFRGGDDSWYDPWEHRRTPADRGGHGTHTLGSAVGRDGIGVAPGASWVGCVNLDRNLGSPARYLDCLQFMLAPFPPGGNPLTDGRPQRAPDVLTNSWGCPPLEGCDPGALRPATAALAAAGILVVAAAGNTGPNCGSIVDPPAPYPDVLTVGAVDRARRLTEFSSRGPTGDAPKPDLVAPGAAVPSAFPGGGYATLDGTSMATPQVAGVVALMWSANPALVGDLARTRRILTETATPATAPAGTTCGGTRDLVGAGLVDAYAAVRAARNG
;
A
#
# COMPACT_ATOMS: atom_id res chain seq x y z
N MET A 1 98.23 7.35 -28.50
CA MET A 1 97.29 6.34 -27.93
C MET A 1 95.89 7.02 -27.88
N THR A 2 95.18 6.92 -28.98
CA THR A 2 93.93 7.63 -29.21
C THR A 2 92.76 6.69 -28.90
N MET A 3 92.00 6.90 -27.82
CA MET A 3 90.82 6.13 -27.49
C MET A 3 89.67 6.54 -28.41
N LEU A 4 89.16 5.60 -29.17
CA LEU A 4 87.94 5.67 -29.92
C LEU A 4 86.77 5.50 -28.97
N ILE A 5 86.00 6.56 -28.72
CA ILE A 5 84.71 6.54 -28.02
C ILE A 5 83.69 6.10 -29.06
N GLY A 6 83.13 4.90 -28.85
CA GLY A 6 81.95 4.42 -29.66
C GLY A 6 80.73 5.24 -29.48
N PRO A 7 79.79 5.22 -30.46
CA PRO A 7 78.54 6.05 -30.37
C PRO A 7 77.65 5.53 -29.20
N PRO A 8 76.83 6.39 -28.58
CA PRO A 8 75.92 6.05 -27.49
C PRO A 8 74.85 5.08 -27.96
N VAL A 9 74.66 3.99 -27.21
CA VAL A 9 73.59 2.96 -27.45
C VAL A 9 72.28 3.66 -27.26
N ALA A 10 71.41 3.63 -28.30
CA ALA A 10 70.05 4.11 -28.21
C ALA A 10 69.28 3.32 -27.15
N PRO A 11 68.41 3.96 -26.29
CA PRO A 11 67.64 3.28 -25.28
C PRO A 11 66.66 2.32 -25.97
N VAL A 12 66.66 1.08 -25.51
CA VAL A 12 65.69 0.04 -25.95
C VAL A 12 64.28 0.54 -25.71
N PRO A 13 63.41 0.58 -26.72
CA PRO A 13 62.04 0.99 -26.51
C PRO A 13 61.38 0.06 -25.49
N PRO A 14 60.53 0.59 -24.56
CA PRO A 14 59.83 -0.23 -23.58
C PRO A 14 58.95 -1.25 -24.31
N PRO A 15 58.87 -2.49 -23.81
CA PRO A 15 58.09 -3.54 -24.43
C PRO A 15 56.63 -3.06 -24.57
N PRO A 16 55.94 -3.42 -25.68
CA PRO A 16 54.55 -3.04 -25.87
C PRO A 16 53.73 -3.53 -24.70
N PRO A 17 52.73 -2.75 -24.25
CA PRO A 17 51.86 -3.14 -23.13
C PRO A 17 51.20 -4.50 -23.49
N ARG A 18 51.42 -5.48 -22.64
CA ARG A 18 50.78 -6.81 -22.81
C ARG A 18 49.30 -6.60 -22.97
N GLU A 19 48.71 -7.02 -24.10
CA GLU A 19 47.29 -7.03 -24.33
C GLU A 19 46.66 -7.84 -23.20
N THR A 20 45.80 -7.20 -22.44
CA THR A 20 45.01 -7.87 -21.42
C THR A 20 44.02 -8.79 -22.15
N GLY A 21 44.15 -10.11 -21.98
CA GLY A 21 43.27 -11.10 -22.63
C GLY A 21 41.79 -10.81 -22.37
N PRO A 22 40.83 -11.47 -23.03
CA PRO A 22 39.39 -11.18 -22.95
C PRO A 22 38.79 -11.48 -21.58
N TRP A 23 39.48 -12.28 -20.75
CA TRP A 23 38.96 -12.78 -19.47
C TRP A 23 38.43 -11.73 -18.47
N PRO A 24 39.09 -10.56 -18.27
CA PRO A 24 38.55 -9.54 -17.37
C PRO A 24 37.24 -8.93 -17.85
N VAL A 25 37.05 -8.86 -19.17
CA VAL A 25 35.75 -8.40 -19.74
C VAL A 25 34.68 -9.43 -19.58
N VAL A 26 35.01 -10.72 -19.84
CA VAL A 26 34.10 -11.85 -19.63
C VAL A 26 33.66 -11.90 -18.16
N ALA A 27 34.61 -11.77 -17.21
CA ALA A 27 34.30 -11.73 -15.78
C ALA A 27 33.39 -10.56 -15.40
N ALA A 28 33.57 -9.37 -16.01
CA ALA A 28 32.72 -8.22 -15.77
C ALA A 28 31.28 -8.45 -16.31
N VAL A 29 31.15 -9.05 -17.49
CA VAL A 29 29.84 -9.39 -18.06
C VAL A 29 29.16 -10.43 -17.19
N ALA A 30 29.86 -11.49 -16.81
CA ALA A 30 29.32 -12.54 -15.93
C ALA A 30 28.88 -11.99 -14.58
N ALA A 31 29.68 -11.12 -13.94
CA ALA A 31 29.33 -10.48 -12.68
C ALA A 31 28.14 -9.52 -12.82
N GLY A 32 28.01 -8.83 -13.94
CA GLY A 32 26.86 -7.96 -14.22
C GLY A 32 25.57 -8.74 -14.42
N VAL A 33 25.64 -9.82 -15.21
CA VAL A 33 24.49 -10.73 -15.42
C VAL A 33 24.10 -11.37 -14.09
N TRP A 34 25.08 -11.88 -13.33
CA TRP A 34 24.84 -12.44 -11.99
C TRP A 34 24.18 -11.44 -11.05
N ALA A 35 24.69 -10.21 -10.98
CA ALA A 35 24.12 -9.17 -10.14
C ALA A 35 22.65 -8.88 -10.48
N VAL A 36 22.29 -8.84 -11.75
CA VAL A 36 20.89 -8.64 -12.20
C VAL A 36 20.05 -9.88 -11.88
N LEU A 37 20.55 -11.08 -12.19
CA LEU A 37 19.83 -12.34 -11.94
C LEU A 37 19.60 -12.63 -10.45
N VAL A 38 20.48 -12.18 -9.57
CA VAL A 38 20.26 -12.29 -8.12
C VAL A 38 19.33 -11.18 -7.62
N THR A 39 19.55 -9.94 -8.08
CA THR A 39 18.80 -8.78 -7.57
C THR A 39 17.34 -8.79 -8.01
N VAL A 40 17.05 -8.92 -9.30
CA VAL A 40 15.67 -8.75 -9.81
C VAL A 40 14.76 -9.91 -9.37
N PRO A 41 15.11 -11.20 -9.62
CA PRO A 41 14.29 -12.30 -9.11
C PRO A 41 14.19 -12.31 -7.58
N GLY A 42 15.26 -11.96 -6.86
CA GLY A 42 15.22 -11.87 -5.40
C GLY A 42 14.21 -10.84 -4.90
N GLN A 43 14.05 -9.70 -5.57
CA GLN A 43 13.04 -8.69 -5.23
C GLN A 43 11.61 -9.16 -5.55
N VAL A 44 11.41 -9.81 -6.69
CA VAL A 44 10.10 -10.35 -7.10
C VAL A 44 9.68 -11.48 -6.16
N THR A 45 10.59 -12.40 -5.85
CA THR A 45 10.32 -13.50 -4.91
C THR A 45 10.01 -12.98 -3.51
N GLY A 46 10.79 -12.01 -3.00
CA GLY A 46 10.53 -11.39 -1.70
C GLY A 46 9.15 -10.73 -1.63
N TRP A 47 8.75 -10.02 -2.68
CA TRP A 47 7.40 -9.46 -2.79
C TRP A 47 6.32 -10.55 -2.81
N LEU A 48 6.48 -11.62 -3.60
CA LEU A 48 5.53 -12.74 -3.64
C LEU A 48 5.39 -13.41 -2.27
N VAL A 49 6.49 -13.59 -1.54
CA VAL A 49 6.46 -14.14 -0.18
C VAL A 49 5.69 -13.21 0.77
N ASP A 50 5.95 -11.90 0.71
CA ASP A 50 5.19 -10.92 1.50
C ASP A 50 3.68 -10.99 1.20
N GLN A 51 3.29 -11.19 -0.09
CA GLN A 51 1.88 -11.35 -0.48
C GLN A 51 1.28 -12.66 0.07
N VAL A 52 2.01 -13.77 -0.01
CA VAL A 52 1.56 -15.06 0.54
C VAL A 52 1.37 -14.96 2.05
N VAL A 53 2.34 -14.40 2.78
CA VAL A 53 2.26 -14.21 4.24
C VAL A 53 1.02 -13.38 4.60
N LEU A 54 0.76 -12.32 3.85
CA LEU A 54 -0.43 -11.48 4.09
C LEU A 54 -1.74 -12.25 3.86
N VAL A 55 -1.86 -12.93 2.72
CA VAL A 55 -3.09 -13.67 2.36
C VAL A 55 -3.35 -14.83 3.32
N THR A 56 -2.29 -15.45 3.84
CA THR A 56 -2.41 -16.57 4.81
C THR A 56 -2.56 -16.13 6.26
N GLY A 57 -2.48 -14.83 6.56
CA GLY A 57 -2.57 -14.30 7.93
C GLY A 57 -1.40 -14.72 8.83
N LEU A 58 -0.28 -15.16 8.26
CA LEU A 58 0.92 -15.51 9.03
C LEU A 58 1.67 -14.27 9.51
N ASP A 59 2.28 -14.36 10.68
CA ASP A 59 3.11 -13.29 11.22
C ASP A 59 4.35 -13.03 10.34
N ARG A 60 4.62 -11.78 10.06
CA ARG A 60 5.79 -11.37 9.31
C ARG A 60 7.08 -11.63 10.09
N ALA A 61 7.92 -12.52 9.59
CA ALA A 61 9.19 -12.88 10.22
C ALA A 61 10.24 -11.76 10.07
N VAL A 62 10.21 -10.75 10.93
CA VAL A 62 11.13 -9.59 10.92
C VAL A 62 12.62 -10.03 10.96
N ALA A 63 12.93 -11.10 11.66
CA ALA A 63 14.29 -11.65 11.79
C ALA A 63 14.91 -12.15 10.46
N VAL A 64 14.12 -12.34 9.42
CA VAL A 64 14.61 -12.78 8.09
C VAL A 64 15.39 -11.67 7.37
N TRP A 65 15.02 -10.40 7.55
CA TRP A 65 15.59 -9.29 6.80
C TRP A 65 17.10 -9.07 6.99
N PRO A 66 17.70 -9.18 8.19
CA PRO A 66 19.14 -9.15 8.36
C PRO A 66 19.87 -10.27 7.60
N VAL A 67 19.29 -11.47 7.57
CA VAL A 67 19.85 -12.60 6.83
C VAL A 67 19.79 -12.35 5.32
N VAL A 68 18.65 -11.91 4.82
CA VAL A 68 18.46 -11.54 3.39
C VAL A 68 19.42 -10.44 2.98
N ALA A 69 19.62 -9.42 3.81
CA ALA A 69 20.58 -8.35 3.55
C ALA A 69 22.02 -8.87 3.48
N ALA A 70 22.45 -9.70 4.45
CA ALA A 70 23.77 -10.28 4.48
C ALA A 70 24.04 -11.20 3.27
N VAL A 71 23.08 -12.06 2.94
CA VAL A 71 23.14 -12.94 1.76
C VAL A 71 23.23 -12.13 0.46
N THR A 72 22.41 -11.08 0.33
CA THR A 72 22.44 -10.20 -0.85
C THR A 72 23.79 -9.50 -1.00
N VAL A 73 24.33 -8.92 0.08
CA VAL A 73 25.64 -8.28 0.06
C VAL A 73 26.74 -9.29 -0.29
N LEU A 74 26.67 -10.51 0.23
CA LEU A 74 27.64 -11.56 -0.06
C LEU A 74 27.56 -12.01 -1.52
N LEU A 75 26.38 -12.40 -2.00
CA LEU A 75 26.19 -12.94 -3.34
C LEU A 75 26.43 -11.91 -4.45
N VAL A 76 26.04 -10.66 -4.25
CA VAL A 76 26.25 -9.59 -5.23
C VAL A 76 27.56 -8.85 -4.96
N GLY A 77 27.86 -8.55 -3.70
CA GLY A 77 29.01 -7.73 -3.32
C GLY A 77 30.35 -8.40 -3.53
N ALA A 78 30.52 -9.70 -3.20
CA ALA A 78 31.81 -10.38 -3.31
C ALA A 78 32.33 -10.47 -4.76
N PRO A 79 31.56 -10.90 -5.77
CA PRO A 79 31.99 -10.92 -7.17
C PRO A 79 32.37 -9.53 -7.71
N VAL A 80 31.56 -8.50 -7.36
CA VAL A 80 31.80 -7.14 -7.86
C VAL A 80 32.97 -6.44 -7.13
N LEU A 81 33.26 -6.83 -5.89
CA LEU A 81 34.43 -6.35 -5.16
C LEU A 81 35.73 -6.86 -5.81
N ALA A 82 35.76 -8.10 -6.26
CA ALA A 82 36.88 -8.63 -7.02
C ALA A 82 37.17 -7.80 -8.29
N LEU A 83 36.14 -7.36 -9.01
CA LEU A 83 36.26 -6.46 -10.15
C LEU A 83 36.74 -5.05 -9.75
N ALA A 84 36.50 -4.59 -8.54
CA ALA A 84 37.01 -3.31 -8.06
C ALA A 84 38.51 -3.31 -7.75
N LEU A 85 39.06 -4.46 -7.35
CA LEU A 85 40.42 -4.60 -6.81
C LEU A 85 41.42 -5.24 -7.78
N LEU A 86 41.02 -6.31 -8.48
CA LEU A 86 41.95 -7.16 -9.24
C LEU A 86 42.36 -6.63 -10.63
N PRO A 87 41.48 -6.07 -11.48
CA PRO A 87 41.82 -5.68 -12.83
C PRO A 87 42.76 -4.47 -12.89
N ARG A 88 43.67 -4.43 -13.90
CA ARG A 88 44.48 -3.27 -14.20
C ARG A 88 43.73 -2.18 -15.00
N SER A 89 42.67 -2.56 -15.70
CA SER A 89 41.87 -1.63 -16.52
C SER A 89 41.09 -0.61 -15.65
N PRO A 90 41.24 0.71 -15.91
CA PRO A 90 40.48 1.74 -15.19
C PRO A 90 38.96 1.57 -15.30
N ALA A 91 38.47 1.15 -16.48
CA ALA A 91 37.05 0.94 -16.72
C ALA A 91 36.46 -0.21 -15.88
N LEU A 92 37.19 -1.34 -15.82
CA LEU A 92 36.77 -2.50 -15.01
C LEU A 92 36.76 -2.18 -13.51
N ARG A 93 37.80 -1.45 -13.02
CA ARG A 93 37.83 -0.97 -11.64
C ARG A 93 36.74 0.04 -11.33
N ALA A 94 36.39 0.90 -12.28
CA ALA A 94 35.25 1.81 -12.13
C ALA A 94 33.94 1.06 -12.08
N THR A 95 33.73 0.04 -12.93
CA THR A 95 32.61 -0.90 -12.91
C THR A 95 32.47 -1.55 -11.55
N GLY A 96 33.52 -2.23 -11.08
CA GLY A 96 33.51 -2.93 -9.79
C GLY A 96 33.19 -2.00 -8.62
N ARG A 97 33.73 -0.78 -8.62
CA ARG A 97 33.45 0.21 -7.57
C ARG A 97 31.99 0.73 -7.60
N ALA A 98 31.46 1.01 -8.78
CA ALA A 98 30.07 1.44 -8.92
C ALA A 98 29.11 0.33 -8.46
N TRP A 99 29.36 -0.90 -8.86
CA TRP A 99 28.56 -2.07 -8.47
C TRP A 99 28.74 -2.44 -6.99
N ALA A 100 29.94 -2.37 -6.43
CA ALA A 100 30.14 -2.57 -4.99
C ALA A 100 29.40 -1.52 -4.14
N GLY A 101 29.42 -0.25 -4.57
CA GLY A 101 28.62 0.79 -3.93
C GLY A 101 27.12 0.55 -4.08
N GLY A 102 26.66 0.07 -5.25
CA GLY A 102 25.27 -0.33 -5.48
C GLY A 102 24.85 -1.48 -4.58
N ALA A 103 25.66 -2.56 -4.50
CA ALA A 103 25.40 -3.72 -3.64
C ALA A 103 25.36 -3.36 -2.15
N LEU A 104 26.24 -2.47 -1.71
CA LEU A 104 26.24 -1.97 -0.33
C LEU A 104 24.97 -1.16 -0.02
N THR A 105 24.55 -0.33 -0.96
CA THR A 105 23.30 0.45 -0.82
C THR A 105 22.10 -0.48 -0.78
N LEU A 106 22.04 -1.49 -1.66
CA LEU A 106 21.01 -2.50 -1.67
C LEU A 106 20.93 -3.25 -0.33
N GLY A 107 22.06 -3.74 0.18
CA GLY A 107 22.11 -4.45 1.45
C GLY A 107 21.65 -3.60 2.63
N ALA A 108 22.15 -2.35 2.73
CA ALA A 108 21.74 -1.42 3.78
C ALA A 108 20.24 -1.10 3.71
N ALA A 109 19.69 -0.89 2.51
CA ALA A 109 18.26 -0.64 2.33
C ALA A 109 17.40 -1.88 2.59
N THR A 110 17.90 -3.10 2.31
CA THR A 110 17.21 -4.35 2.62
C THR A 110 16.99 -4.53 4.12
N LEU A 111 17.94 -4.08 4.97
CA LEU A 111 17.75 -4.09 6.43
C LEU A 111 16.55 -3.25 6.88
N LEU A 112 16.26 -2.15 6.18
CA LEU A 112 15.15 -1.26 6.53
C LEU A 112 13.78 -1.90 6.30
N ARG A 113 13.69 -2.99 5.54
CA ARG A 113 12.45 -3.77 5.35
C ARG A 113 12.00 -4.51 6.61
N ALA A 114 12.83 -4.56 7.64
CA ALA A 114 12.41 -4.98 8.97
C ALA A 114 11.38 -4.04 9.60
N LEU A 115 11.32 -2.79 9.16
CA LEU A 115 10.29 -1.85 9.58
C LEU A 115 8.93 -2.28 9.01
N PRO A 116 7.86 -2.28 9.84
CA PRO A 116 6.52 -2.61 9.37
C PRO A 116 6.04 -1.63 8.28
N PRO A 117 5.30 -2.09 7.25
CA PRO A 117 4.69 -1.20 6.24
C PRO A 117 3.76 -0.14 6.84
N VAL A 118 3.04 -0.47 7.91
CA VAL A 118 2.16 0.42 8.70
C VAL A 118 2.86 1.69 9.23
N HIS A 119 4.20 1.71 9.19
CA HIS A 119 5.00 2.87 9.60
C HIS A 119 5.84 3.36 8.42
N HIS A 120 5.18 3.58 7.28
CA HIS A 120 5.84 3.94 6.02
C HIS A 120 6.70 5.21 6.15
N GLU A 121 6.28 6.21 6.90
CA GLU A 121 7.07 7.41 7.18
C GLU A 121 8.37 7.09 7.95
N ALA A 122 8.36 6.12 8.86
CA ALA A 122 9.56 5.67 9.54
C ALA A 122 10.54 5.01 8.56
N TYR A 123 10.04 4.18 7.65
CA TYR A 123 10.84 3.60 6.57
C TYR A 123 11.45 4.68 5.65
N LEU A 124 10.67 5.65 5.20
CA LEU A 124 11.13 6.73 4.33
C LEU A 124 12.19 7.60 5.03
N ALA A 125 12.00 7.93 6.30
CA ALA A 125 12.99 8.65 7.10
C ALA A 125 14.30 7.85 7.24
N ALA A 126 14.21 6.57 7.59
CA ALA A 126 15.34 5.68 7.70
C ALA A 126 16.09 5.53 6.36
N LEU A 127 15.36 5.41 5.24
CA LEU A 127 15.91 5.34 3.89
C LEU A 127 16.65 6.64 3.52
N ALA A 128 16.05 7.79 3.82
CA ALA A 128 16.67 9.10 3.56
C ALA A 128 17.99 9.25 4.32
N VAL A 129 17.99 8.93 5.63
CA VAL A 129 19.20 9.01 6.47
C VAL A 129 20.27 8.02 5.99
N THR A 130 19.90 6.76 5.76
CA THR A 130 20.82 5.72 5.32
C THR A 130 21.46 6.07 3.98
N ALA A 131 20.67 6.49 2.99
CA ALA A 131 21.17 6.90 1.68
C ALA A 131 22.07 8.15 1.78
N ALA A 132 21.72 9.13 2.62
CA ALA A 132 22.54 10.31 2.84
C ALA A 132 23.91 9.95 3.46
N LEU A 133 23.92 9.06 4.47
CA LEU A 133 25.15 8.59 5.09
C LEU A 133 26.03 7.82 4.10
N LEU A 134 25.46 6.96 3.28
CA LEU A 134 26.17 6.24 2.23
C LEU A 134 26.76 7.21 1.18
N ALA A 135 25.98 8.20 0.75
CA ALA A 135 26.47 9.23 -0.17
C ALA A 135 27.65 10.03 0.42
N LEU A 136 27.57 10.42 1.70
CA LEU A 136 28.65 11.11 2.41
C LEU A 136 29.90 10.23 2.56
N ALA A 137 29.74 8.98 2.96
CA ALA A 137 30.84 8.02 3.10
C ALA A 137 31.54 7.80 1.75
N ALA A 138 30.77 7.53 0.68
CA ALA A 138 31.31 7.37 -0.67
C ALA A 138 32.00 8.63 -1.18
N ALA A 139 31.45 9.82 -0.92
CA ALA A 139 32.09 11.09 -1.28
C ALA A 139 33.41 11.32 -0.53
N ARG A 140 33.49 10.99 0.78
CA ARG A 140 34.72 11.06 1.57
C ARG A 140 35.79 10.11 1.05
N LEU A 141 35.42 8.88 0.72
CA LEU A 141 36.35 7.89 0.15
C LEU A 141 36.85 8.33 -1.23
N ALA A 142 36.00 8.94 -2.04
CA ALA A 142 36.39 9.48 -3.35
C ALA A 142 37.43 10.64 -3.22
N ARG A 143 37.27 11.51 -2.21
CA ARG A 143 38.21 12.65 -1.94
C ARG A 143 39.57 12.22 -1.41
N ARG A 144 39.68 11.10 -0.71
CA ARG A 144 40.95 10.59 -0.13
C ARG A 144 41.87 9.98 -1.16
N ARG A 145 41.46 9.85 -2.43
CA ARG A 145 42.31 9.34 -3.50
C ARG A 145 43.21 10.46 -4.05
N PRO A 146 44.54 10.26 -4.14
CA PRO A 146 45.38 11.25 -4.76
C PRO A 146 44.99 11.45 -6.23
N PRO A 147 45.06 12.69 -6.76
CA PRO A 147 44.80 12.92 -8.17
C PRO A 147 45.79 12.09 -8.98
N THR A 148 45.30 11.31 -9.93
CA THR A 148 46.11 10.61 -10.91
C THR A 148 46.97 11.70 -11.62
N PRO A 149 48.32 11.61 -11.65
CA PRO A 149 49.11 12.62 -12.32
C PRO A 149 48.68 12.68 -13.79
N ALA A 150 48.30 13.87 -14.22
CA ALA A 150 48.09 14.16 -15.63
C ALA A 150 49.42 13.93 -16.32
N THR A 151 49.48 12.94 -17.19
CA THR A 151 50.64 12.74 -18.09
C THR A 151 50.64 13.94 -19.05
N THR A 152 51.31 14.99 -18.69
CA THR A 152 51.72 16.03 -19.59
C THR A 152 52.76 15.41 -20.53
N ALA A 153 52.27 14.92 -21.69
CA ALA A 153 53.18 14.63 -22.79
C ALA A 153 53.81 15.99 -23.19
N GLY A 154 55.02 16.18 -22.79
CA GLY A 154 55.82 17.35 -23.19
C GLY A 154 55.93 17.35 -24.70
N LEU A 155 55.42 18.38 -25.32
CA LEU A 155 55.82 18.80 -26.69
C LEU A 155 57.20 19.42 -26.58
N PRO A 156 58.16 19.04 -27.43
CA PRO A 156 59.50 19.73 -27.48
C PRO A 156 59.27 21.17 -27.95
N GLY A 157 59.77 22.13 -27.15
CA GLY A 157 59.78 23.54 -27.52
C GLY A 157 60.71 23.80 -28.71
N PRO A 158 60.41 24.80 -29.54
CA PRO A 158 61.31 25.19 -30.64
C PRO A 158 62.57 25.83 -30.09
N ILE A 159 63.67 25.50 -30.77
CA ILE A 159 65.02 26.01 -30.56
C ILE A 159 65.05 27.53 -30.80
N PRO A 160 65.78 28.36 -29.97
CA PRO A 160 65.92 29.80 -30.26
C PRO A 160 66.97 30.02 -31.35
N ALA A 161 66.59 30.86 -32.32
CA ALA A 161 67.57 31.41 -33.27
C ALA A 161 68.03 32.79 -32.77
N ASP A 162 69.31 32.94 -32.64
CA ASP A 162 70.01 34.20 -32.31
C ASP A 162 69.91 35.28 -33.44
N GLY A 163 69.70 36.54 -33.03
CA GLY A 163 69.80 37.73 -33.91
C GLY A 163 69.52 38.99 -33.13
N PRO A 164 70.25 40.11 -33.39
CA PRO A 164 70.55 41.15 -32.38
C PRO A 164 69.50 42.27 -32.30
N ALA A 165 69.63 42.96 -31.18
CA ALA A 165 68.81 44.06 -30.68
C ALA A 165 68.87 45.36 -31.52
N THR A 166 67.73 46.04 -31.56
CA THR A 166 67.64 47.50 -31.58
C THR A 166 66.47 48.01 -30.74
N ALA A 167 66.77 48.97 -29.89
CA ALA A 167 65.90 49.63 -28.96
C ALA A 167 65.07 50.75 -29.62
N THR A 168 63.80 50.90 -29.18
CA THR A 168 63.19 52.21 -28.84
C THR A 168 61.79 51.99 -28.24
N GLY A 169 61.56 52.57 -27.04
CA GLY A 169 60.25 52.60 -26.37
C GLY A 169 59.27 53.63 -26.97
N PRO A 170 58.07 53.97 -26.40
CA PRO A 170 57.78 54.06 -24.97
C PRO A 170 56.35 53.56 -24.49
N THR A 171 56.27 53.49 -23.14
CA THR A 171 55.07 53.76 -22.28
C THR A 171 53.69 53.17 -22.59
N GLY A 172 53.20 52.33 -21.70
CA GLY A 172 51.88 52.06 -21.57
C GLY A 172 51.59 51.24 -20.25
N PRO A 173 50.40 51.15 -19.67
CA PRO A 173 50.23 51.25 -18.24
C PRO A 173 50.26 49.94 -17.47
N ARG A 174 50.48 50.08 -16.18
CA ARG A 174 50.59 49.10 -15.09
C ARG A 174 49.54 47.94 -15.11
N ALA A 175 50.04 46.72 -14.99
CA ALA A 175 49.32 45.61 -14.54
C ALA A 175 48.94 45.77 -13.05
N ALA A 176 47.68 45.58 -12.71
CA ALA A 176 47.21 45.59 -11.34
C ALA A 176 47.38 44.19 -10.71
N ASP A 177 47.87 44.20 -9.48
CA ASP A 177 48.10 43.04 -8.63
C ASP A 177 46.84 42.13 -8.54
N GLY A 178 47.03 40.88 -8.86
CA GLY A 178 46.05 39.81 -8.63
C GLY A 178 46.00 39.44 -7.16
N GLY A 179 45.14 40.06 -6.38
CA GLY A 179 44.82 39.64 -5.02
C GLY A 179 44.10 38.31 -5.05
N THR A 180 44.68 37.30 -4.41
CA THR A 180 44.00 36.04 -4.07
C THR A 180 43.00 36.29 -2.95
N GLY A 181 41.79 36.75 -3.30
CA GLY A 181 40.64 36.80 -2.43
C GLY A 181 40.02 35.40 -2.25
N PRO A 182 39.49 35.04 -1.07
CA PRO A 182 38.87 33.74 -0.89
C PRO A 182 37.69 33.58 -1.83
N ALA A 183 37.66 32.45 -2.58
CA ALA A 183 36.60 32.12 -3.52
C ALA A 183 35.24 32.13 -2.78
N GLY A 184 34.43 33.15 -3.07
CA GLY A 184 33.09 33.30 -2.59
C GLY A 184 32.29 32.05 -2.93
N ARG A 185 31.56 31.51 -1.95
CA ARG A 185 30.58 30.43 -2.12
C ARG A 185 29.34 30.88 -2.91
N GLY A 186 29.54 31.43 -4.08
CA GLY A 186 28.51 31.64 -5.08
C GLY A 186 28.19 30.30 -5.71
N GLY A 187 27.00 29.72 -5.42
CA GLY A 187 26.55 28.47 -5.99
C GLY A 187 26.66 28.48 -7.52
N ALA A 188 27.55 27.64 -8.06
CA ALA A 188 27.74 27.55 -9.51
C ALA A 188 26.42 27.19 -10.18
N ARG A 189 25.93 28.06 -11.07
CA ARG A 189 24.67 27.88 -11.78
C ARG A 189 24.69 26.56 -12.59
N PRO A 190 23.60 25.73 -12.53
CA PRO A 190 23.58 24.41 -13.19
C PRO A 190 23.83 24.53 -14.69
N GLY A 191 24.61 23.61 -15.24
CA GLY A 191 24.89 23.54 -16.68
C GLY A 191 23.69 23.05 -17.49
N ALA A 192 23.71 23.27 -18.81
CA ALA A 192 22.63 22.85 -19.72
C ALA A 192 22.27 21.35 -19.59
N VAL A 193 23.29 20.50 -19.46
CA VAL A 193 23.11 19.04 -19.34
C VAL A 193 22.41 18.66 -18.01
N THR A 194 22.70 19.37 -16.93
CA THR A 194 21.98 19.16 -15.66
C THR A 194 20.51 19.59 -15.77
N LEU A 195 20.22 20.70 -16.46
CA LEU A 195 18.86 21.15 -16.70
C LEU A 195 18.07 20.16 -17.59
N LEU A 196 18.71 19.54 -18.58
CA LEU A 196 18.11 18.46 -19.37
C LEU A 196 17.82 17.22 -18.53
N ALA A 197 18.72 16.86 -17.61
CA ALA A 197 18.49 15.75 -16.68
C ALA A 197 17.31 16.05 -15.73
N VAL A 198 17.16 17.30 -15.28
CA VAL A 198 15.98 17.76 -14.51
C VAL A 198 14.72 17.65 -15.36
N ALA A 199 14.73 18.14 -16.61
CA ALA A 199 13.60 18.05 -17.51
C ALA A 199 13.17 16.59 -17.76
N ALA A 200 14.16 15.71 -18.02
CA ALA A 200 13.90 14.28 -18.20
C ALA A 200 13.28 13.63 -16.94
N GLY A 201 13.83 13.94 -15.77
CA GLY A 201 13.29 13.45 -14.50
C GLY A 201 11.86 13.96 -14.21
N LEU A 202 11.58 15.23 -14.51
CA LEU A 202 10.22 15.79 -14.38
C LEU A 202 9.23 15.16 -15.37
N ALA A 203 9.67 14.86 -16.60
CA ALA A 203 8.84 14.17 -17.58
C ALA A 203 8.45 12.75 -17.10
N MET A 204 9.37 12.06 -16.41
CA MET A 204 9.11 10.75 -15.79
C MET A 204 8.24 10.84 -14.53
N LEU A 205 8.30 11.94 -13.81
CA LEU A 205 7.48 12.19 -12.61
C LEU A 205 6.02 12.50 -12.97
N LEU A 206 5.77 13.07 -14.14
CA LEU A 206 4.45 13.56 -14.56
C LEU A 206 3.34 12.50 -14.50
N PRO A 207 3.51 11.25 -14.99
CA PRO A 207 2.49 10.20 -14.86
C PRO A 207 2.14 9.86 -13.41
N TRP A 208 3.12 9.91 -12.50
CA TRP A 208 2.92 9.61 -11.09
C TRP A 208 2.12 10.68 -10.38
N VAL A 209 2.41 11.94 -10.68
CA VAL A 209 1.67 13.07 -10.14
C VAL A 209 0.20 13.01 -10.53
N TRP A 210 -0.11 12.48 -11.73
CA TRP A 210 -1.49 12.26 -12.17
C TRP A 210 -2.18 11.13 -11.38
N VAL A 211 -1.46 10.09 -10.96
CA VAL A 211 -2.01 9.01 -10.11
C VAL A 211 -2.40 9.53 -8.73
N GLY A 212 -1.70 10.52 -8.20
CA GLY A 212 -2.00 11.15 -6.93
C GLY A 212 -1.00 10.85 -5.82
N ALA A 213 -0.87 11.80 -4.88
CA ALA A 213 0.09 11.72 -3.78
C ALA A 213 -0.32 10.69 -2.72
N LEU A 214 0.68 10.12 -2.06
CA LEU A 214 0.53 9.38 -0.82
C LEU A 214 0.14 10.27 0.35
N GLY A 215 -0.60 9.70 1.28
CA GLY A 215 -0.76 10.04 2.69
C GLY A 215 -0.67 11.51 3.05
N GLY A 216 0.19 11.82 4.00
CA GLY A 216 0.36 13.15 4.57
C GLY A 216 1.49 13.98 3.97
N ALA A 217 1.56 15.24 4.37
CA ALA A 217 2.65 16.14 4.01
C ALA A 217 4.02 15.61 4.48
N LEU A 218 4.05 14.93 5.62
CA LEU A 218 5.27 14.35 6.18
C LEU A 218 5.80 13.22 5.28
N GLU A 219 4.96 12.29 4.86
CA GLU A 219 5.37 11.21 3.96
C GLU A 219 5.88 11.73 2.62
N THR A 220 5.16 12.67 2.01
CA THR A 220 5.58 13.30 0.75
C THR A 220 6.96 13.98 0.90
N LEU A 221 7.19 14.69 2.01
CA LEU A 221 8.49 15.30 2.32
C LEU A 221 9.58 14.24 2.48
N LEU A 222 9.32 13.20 3.27
CA LEU A 222 10.29 12.13 3.54
C LEU A 222 10.60 11.32 2.27
N ALA A 223 9.62 11.05 1.42
CA ALA A 223 9.81 10.43 0.11
C ALA A 223 10.70 11.29 -0.79
N GLY A 224 10.46 12.61 -0.83
CA GLY A 224 11.31 13.56 -1.54
C GLY A 224 12.74 13.59 -1.01
N LEU A 225 12.93 13.56 0.32
CA LEU A 225 14.26 13.50 0.95
C LEU A 225 14.97 12.17 0.65
N ALA A 226 14.26 11.04 0.72
CA ALA A 226 14.80 9.73 0.38
C ALA A 226 15.22 9.65 -1.09
N ALA A 227 14.37 10.12 -2.01
CA ALA A 227 14.68 10.21 -3.44
C ALA A 227 15.90 11.11 -3.73
N ALA A 228 15.97 12.27 -3.08
CA ALA A 228 17.10 13.17 -3.21
C ALA A 228 18.40 12.54 -2.67
N ALA A 229 18.34 11.83 -1.54
CA ALA A 229 19.48 11.13 -0.96
C ALA A 229 19.97 9.97 -1.85
N LEU A 230 19.05 9.17 -2.42
CA LEU A 230 19.38 8.13 -3.41
C LEU A 230 19.97 8.75 -4.69
N GLY A 231 19.44 9.89 -5.14
CA GLY A 231 20.03 10.68 -6.22
C GLY A 231 21.46 11.13 -5.92
N MET A 232 21.75 11.52 -4.66
CA MET A 232 23.12 11.83 -4.24
C MET A 232 24.04 10.60 -4.30
N VAL A 233 23.56 9.41 -3.87
CA VAL A 233 24.32 8.15 -4.01
C VAL A 233 24.64 7.91 -5.48
N ALA A 234 23.63 7.98 -6.38
CA ALA A 234 23.83 7.82 -7.82
C ALA A 234 24.85 8.84 -8.38
N GLY A 235 24.77 10.10 -7.96
CA GLY A 235 25.70 11.15 -8.36
C GLY A 235 27.16 10.92 -7.94
N VAL A 236 27.37 10.26 -6.79
CA VAL A 236 28.74 9.88 -6.34
C VAL A 236 29.23 8.64 -7.08
N LEU A 237 28.41 7.60 -7.22
CA LEU A 237 28.80 6.35 -7.88
C LEU A 237 29.02 6.53 -9.38
N LEU A 238 28.17 7.30 -10.05
CA LEU A 238 28.20 7.60 -11.48
C LEU A 238 28.76 9.01 -11.77
N GLY A 239 29.67 9.46 -10.93
CA GLY A 239 30.30 10.79 -11.04
C GLY A 239 31.37 10.87 -12.13
N PRO A 240 32.08 12.04 -12.22
CA PRO A 240 33.07 12.32 -13.29
C PRO A 240 34.15 11.25 -13.42
N GLY A 241 34.62 10.69 -12.30
CA GLY A 241 35.65 9.64 -12.29
C GLY A 241 35.18 8.31 -12.89
N PHE A 242 33.89 7.98 -12.74
CA PHE A 242 33.28 6.84 -13.40
C PHE A 242 33.28 7.02 -14.93
N TRP A 243 32.72 8.11 -15.41
CA TRP A 243 32.61 8.38 -16.84
C TRP A 243 33.99 8.59 -17.52
N ALA A 244 34.95 9.17 -16.81
CA ALA A 244 36.30 9.33 -17.32
C ALA A 244 37.00 7.99 -17.64
N ALA A 245 36.73 6.97 -16.82
CA ALA A 245 37.29 5.63 -17.02
C ALA A 245 36.78 4.94 -18.31
N PHE A 246 35.56 5.23 -18.76
CA PHE A 246 35.00 4.71 -20.02
C PHE A 246 35.38 5.58 -21.24
N ALA A 247 35.71 6.83 -21.03
CA ALA A 247 36.12 7.76 -22.09
C ALA A 247 37.61 7.70 -22.42
N ALA A 248 38.45 7.02 -21.61
CA ALA A 248 39.89 6.90 -21.82
C ALA A 248 40.18 6.04 -23.05
N GLY A 249 40.99 6.58 -23.98
CA GLY A 249 41.48 5.95 -25.21
C GLY A 249 41.93 6.95 -26.24
N PRO A 250 42.76 6.57 -27.22
CA PRO A 250 43.36 7.51 -28.22
C PRO A 250 42.31 8.14 -29.15
N THR A 251 41.14 7.54 -29.30
CA THR A 251 39.98 8.13 -30.00
C THR A 251 38.73 7.95 -29.16
N PRO A 252 38.14 9.02 -28.61
CA PRO A 252 36.89 8.89 -27.85
C PRO A 252 35.77 8.47 -28.79
N ARG A 253 35.36 7.19 -28.69
CA ARG A 253 34.20 6.66 -29.43
C ARG A 253 32.94 6.84 -28.58
N PRO A 254 32.08 7.82 -28.90
CA PRO A 254 30.87 8.09 -28.13
C PRO A 254 29.96 6.86 -27.99
N VAL A 255 29.94 5.99 -29.00
CA VAL A 255 29.19 4.72 -28.99
C VAL A 255 29.65 3.79 -27.85
N ARG A 256 30.98 3.69 -27.61
CA ARG A 256 31.52 2.87 -26.51
C ARG A 256 31.06 3.40 -25.14
N LEU A 257 31.13 4.73 -24.95
CA LEU A 257 30.70 5.38 -23.71
C LEU A 257 29.22 5.12 -23.45
N VAL A 258 28.36 5.27 -24.49
CA VAL A 258 26.91 5.09 -24.37
C VAL A 258 26.55 3.63 -24.10
N LEU A 259 27.11 2.70 -24.87
CA LEU A 259 26.74 1.29 -24.73
C LEU A 259 27.34 0.65 -23.49
N LEU A 260 28.66 0.72 -23.29
CA LEU A 260 29.31 0.06 -22.17
C LEU A 260 29.12 0.84 -20.85
N GLY A 261 29.33 2.15 -20.87
CA GLY A 261 29.12 2.99 -19.70
C GLY A 261 27.64 3.02 -19.29
N GLY A 262 26.74 3.08 -20.27
CA GLY A 262 25.30 3.03 -20.04
C GLY A 262 24.83 1.72 -19.44
N LEU A 263 25.31 0.59 -19.94
CA LEU A 263 24.99 -0.75 -19.39
C LEU A 263 25.47 -0.89 -17.95
N VAL A 264 26.74 -0.51 -17.68
CA VAL A 264 27.32 -0.58 -16.33
C VAL A 264 26.56 0.34 -15.35
N ALA A 265 26.22 1.55 -15.80
CA ALA A 265 25.39 2.47 -15.02
C ALA A 265 23.98 1.88 -14.78
N GLY A 266 23.38 1.24 -15.79
CA GLY A 266 22.10 0.57 -15.69
C GLY A 266 22.08 -0.51 -14.59
N VAL A 267 23.09 -1.38 -14.55
CA VAL A 267 23.22 -2.40 -13.47
C VAL A 267 23.38 -1.75 -12.10
N THR A 268 24.18 -0.66 -11.99
CA THR A 268 24.27 0.10 -10.73
C THR A 268 22.91 0.63 -10.30
N LEU A 269 22.15 1.19 -11.24
CA LEU A 269 20.82 1.74 -10.99
C LEU A 269 19.76 0.66 -10.65
N THR A 270 19.91 -0.55 -11.20
CA THR A 270 19.08 -1.72 -10.80
C THR A 270 19.24 -2.01 -9.31
N MET A 271 20.47 -2.02 -8.79
CA MET A 271 20.72 -2.25 -7.36
C MET A 271 20.16 -1.13 -6.48
N LEU A 272 20.28 0.14 -6.92
CA LEU A 272 19.67 1.27 -6.19
C LEU A 272 18.15 1.16 -6.17
N ALA A 273 17.55 0.85 -7.30
CA ALA A 273 16.10 0.67 -7.42
C ALA A 273 15.58 -0.45 -6.52
N ALA A 274 16.29 -1.59 -6.51
CA ALA A 274 15.96 -2.73 -5.67
C ALA A 274 15.99 -2.40 -4.17
N GLY A 275 16.81 -1.44 -3.75
CA GLY A 275 16.85 -0.94 -2.37
C GLY A 275 15.80 0.12 -2.04
N ALA A 276 15.14 0.72 -3.03
CA ALA A 276 14.25 1.87 -2.85
C ALA A 276 12.77 1.44 -2.78
N GLY A 277 12.29 1.07 -1.61
CA GLY A 277 10.91 0.64 -1.36
C GLY A 277 10.83 -0.72 -0.66
N GLN A 278 9.64 -1.02 -0.14
CA GLN A 278 9.32 -2.28 0.52
C GLN A 278 7.96 -2.81 0.02
N SER A 279 7.67 -4.08 0.25
CA SER A 279 6.37 -4.75 -0.02
C SER A 279 5.80 -4.47 -1.43
N GLY A 280 6.67 -4.43 -2.46
CA GLY A 280 6.26 -4.17 -3.86
C GLY A 280 6.50 -2.74 -4.34
N ALA A 281 6.63 -1.74 -3.47
CA ALA A 281 6.89 -0.34 -3.85
C ALA A 281 8.22 -0.15 -4.61
N GLN A 282 9.18 -1.09 -4.50
CA GLN A 282 10.42 -1.08 -5.25
C GLN A 282 10.28 -1.54 -6.71
N LEU A 283 9.22 -2.29 -7.06
CA LEU A 283 9.07 -2.88 -8.39
C LEU A 283 9.02 -1.86 -9.53
N PRO A 284 8.30 -0.73 -9.41
CA PRO A 284 8.35 0.34 -10.40
C PRO A 284 9.78 0.84 -10.66
N GLY A 285 10.56 1.05 -9.60
CA GLY A 285 11.95 1.50 -9.71
C GLY A 285 12.84 0.55 -10.51
N LEU A 286 12.62 -0.76 -10.38
CA LEU A 286 13.36 -1.79 -11.13
C LEU A 286 13.14 -1.71 -12.65
N LEU A 287 11.99 -1.21 -13.08
CA LEU A 287 11.71 -0.97 -14.51
C LEU A 287 12.25 0.40 -14.97
N LEU A 288 12.10 1.44 -14.14
CA LEU A 288 12.39 2.82 -14.53
C LEU A 288 13.88 3.14 -14.57
N LEU A 289 14.67 2.68 -13.59
CA LEU A 289 16.03 3.12 -13.40
C LEU A 289 17.05 2.52 -14.39
N PRO A 290 17.03 1.24 -14.75
CA PRO A 290 18.06 0.67 -15.64
C PRO A 290 18.22 1.39 -16.98
N PRO A 291 17.16 1.80 -17.72
CA PRO A 291 17.26 2.56 -18.97
C PRO A 291 17.96 3.92 -18.78
N LEU A 292 17.87 4.52 -17.60
CA LEU A 292 18.49 5.82 -17.31
C LEU A 292 20.00 5.76 -17.35
N GLY A 293 20.62 4.59 -17.20
CA GLY A 293 22.04 4.41 -17.42
C GLY A 293 22.47 4.85 -18.82
N PHE A 294 21.69 4.53 -19.84
CA PHE A 294 21.95 4.96 -21.22
C PHE A 294 21.66 6.46 -21.44
N VAL A 295 20.61 6.99 -20.77
CA VAL A 295 20.32 8.44 -20.82
C VAL A 295 21.49 9.23 -20.22
N LEU A 296 22.00 8.82 -19.05
CA LEU A 296 23.12 9.46 -18.38
C LEU A 296 24.40 9.38 -19.23
N ALA A 297 24.67 8.23 -19.83
CA ALA A 297 25.81 8.05 -20.72
C ALA A 297 25.72 8.93 -21.97
N ALA A 298 24.55 9.10 -22.54
CA ALA A 298 24.30 9.97 -23.68
C ALA A 298 24.47 11.46 -23.30
N LEU A 299 23.96 11.88 -22.15
CA LEU A 299 24.15 13.23 -21.61
C LEU A 299 25.64 13.54 -21.36
N GLU A 300 26.38 12.58 -20.82
CA GLU A 300 27.83 12.72 -20.63
C GLU A 300 28.59 12.80 -21.97
N ALA A 301 28.20 11.96 -22.95
CA ALA A 301 28.79 12.01 -24.29
C ALA A 301 28.56 13.37 -24.97
N ALA A 302 27.38 13.94 -24.86
CA ALA A 302 27.01 15.25 -25.37
C ALA A 302 27.81 16.37 -24.68
N ALA A 303 27.97 16.30 -23.36
CA ALA A 303 28.74 17.24 -22.56
C ALA A 303 30.22 17.24 -22.96
N ARG A 304 30.81 16.07 -23.14
CA ARG A 304 32.19 15.91 -23.56
C ARG A 304 32.46 16.45 -24.98
N ARG A 305 31.50 16.28 -25.89
CA ARG A 305 31.56 16.90 -27.24
C ARG A 305 31.58 18.44 -27.14
N ALA A 306 30.93 19.02 -26.14
CA ALA A 306 30.96 20.45 -25.88
C ALA A 306 32.19 20.91 -25.05
N GLY A 307 33.21 20.07 -24.87
CA GLY A 307 34.46 20.37 -24.17
C GLY A 307 34.34 20.42 -22.64
N ARG A 308 33.21 20.00 -22.03
CA ARG A 308 33.00 20.07 -20.59
C ARG A 308 32.32 18.77 -20.10
N PRO A 309 32.95 17.99 -19.17
CA PRO A 309 32.25 16.83 -18.57
C PRO A 309 31.03 17.28 -17.76
N ALA A 310 30.00 16.45 -17.74
CA ALA A 310 28.69 16.80 -17.17
C ALA A 310 28.66 16.90 -15.63
N GLY A 311 29.68 16.36 -14.97
CA GLY A 311 29.74 16.33 -13.49
C GLY A 311 28.78 15.30 -12.86
N ALA A 312 28.54 15.44 -11.56
CA ALA A 312 27.63 14.56 -10.81
C ALA A 312 26.15 15.02 -10.88
N GLY A 313 25.89 16.22 -11.36
CA GLY A 313 24.57 16.86 -11.39
C GLY A 313 23.51 16.05 -12.13
N PRO A 314 23.76 15.60 -13.38
CA PRO A 314 22.76 14.85 -14.15
C PRO A 314 22.31 13.57 -13.46
N ALA A 315 23.22 12.75 -12.94
CA ALA A 315 22.86 11.52 -12.24
C ALA A 315 22.05 11.80 -10.95
N ARG A 316 22.47 12.82 -10.19
CA ARG A 316 21.75 13.23 -8.97
C ARG A 316 20.31 13.58 -9.24
N TRP A 317 20.07 14.48 -10.20
CA TRP A 317 18.73 14.99 -10.46
C TRP A 317 17.84 14.00 -11.21
N LEU A 318 18.37 13.33 -12.24
CA LEU A 318 17.59 12.37 -13.01
C LEU A 318 17.13 11.19 -12.15
N VAL A 319 18.04 10.59 -11.38
CA VAL A 319 17.73 9.44 -10.53
C VAL A 319 16.84 9.85 -9.36
N GLY A 320 17.12 10.98 -8.71
CA GLY A 320 16.28 11.49 -7.63
C GLY A 320 14.83 11.75 -8.09
N LEU A 321 14.63 12.46 -9.20
CA LEU A 321 13.29 12.73 -9.73
C LEU A 321 12.58 11.46 -10.23
N ALA A 322 13.30 10.51 -10.84
CA ALA A 322 12.73 9.25 -11.28
C ALA A 322 12.27 8.37 -10.11
N LEU A 323 12.96 8.40 -8.96
CA LEU A 323 12.56 7.68 -7.74
C LEU A 323 11.51 8.43 -6.93
N ALA A 324 11.41 9.75 -7.07
CA ALA A 324 10.38 10.53 -6.37
C ALA A 324 8.96 10.06 -6.72
N GLY A 325 8.73 9.64 -7.97
CA GLY A 325 7.45 9.06 -8.40
C GLY A 325 7.07 7.82 -7.58
N PRO A 326 7.79 6.70 -7.72
CA PRO A 326 7.50 5.48 -6.96
C PRO A 326 7.43 5.70 -5.45
N LEU A 327 8.36 6.46 -4.85
CA LEU A 327 8.41 6.66 -3.41
C LEU A 327 7.31 7.55 -2.85
N ALA A 328 6.86 8.55 -3.61
CA ALA A 328 5.85 9.52 -3.15
C ALA A 328 4.42 9.16 -3.58
N PHE A 329 4.22 8.22 -4.51
CA PHE A 329 2.91 7.89 -5.08
C PHE A 329 2.56 6.41 -5.01
N THR A 330 3.35 5.61 -4.29
CA THR A 330 3.12 4.18 -4.08
C THR A 330 3.16 3.86 -2.59
N ASP A 331 2.02 3.53 -2.02
CA ASP A 331 1.92 3.06 -0.65
C ASP A 331 2.10 1.53 -0.61
N PRO A 332 3.04 0.99 0.18
CA PRO A 332 3.19 -0.45 0.35
C PRO A 332 1.94 -1.13 0.90
N GLU A 333 1.20 -0.47 1.79
CA GLU A 333 -0.04 -1.02 2.37
C GLU A 333 -1.14 -1.11 1.34
N GLU A 334 -1.37 -0.05 0.56
CA GLU A 334 -2.38 -0.04 -0.50
C GLU A 334 -2.11 -1.08 -1.59
N ILE A 335 -0.84 -1.30 -1.96
CA ILE A 335 -0.49 -2.34 -2.94
C ILE A 335 -0.80 -3.72 -2.41
N THR A 336 -0.62 -3.94 -1.12
CA THR A 336 -0.79 -5.24 -0.49
C THR A 336 -2.26 -5.57 -0.27
N LEU A 337 -3.05 -4.61 0.19
CA LEU A 337 -4.48 -4.77 0.49
C LEU A 337 -5.36 -4.95 -0.76
N LEU A 338 -4.96 -4.37 -1.88
CA LEU A 338 -5.83 -4.17 -3.04
C LEU A 338 -5.55 -5.12 -4.22
N LEU A 339 -4.85 -6.22 -3.99
CA LEU A 339 -4.64 -7.26 -5.01
C LEU A 339 -5.94 -7.89 -5.54
N ALA A 340 -7.03 -7.78 -4.78
CA ALA A 340 -8.32 -8.37 -5.14
C ALA A 340 -9.14 -7.55 -6.14
N SER A 341 -8.78 -6.29 -6.43
CA SER A 341 -9.55 -5.41 -7.31
C SER A 341 -8.86 -5.17 -8.65
N SER A 342 -9.61 -5.35 -9.75
CA SER A 342 -9.05 -5.29 -11.12
C SER A 342 -8.63 -3.89 -11.60
N ARG A 343 -9.07 -2.79 -10.94
CA ARG A 343 -8.76 -1.40 -11.34
C ARG A 343 -8.52 -0.48 -10.14
N ASP A 344 -7.88 -0.98 -9.11
CA ASP A 344 -7.53 -0.22 -7.93
C ASP A 344 -6.07 0.32 -8.00
N VAL A 345 -5.52 0.75 -6.87
CA VAL A 345 -4.19 1.36 -6.77
C VAL A 345 -3.10 0.57 -7.52
N PRO A 346 -2.98 -0.77 -7.41
CA PRO A 346 -1.98 -1.53 -8.15
C PRO A 346 -2.07 -1.35 -9.68
N PHE A 347 -3.28 -1.28 -10.23
CA PHE A 347 -3.49 -1.00 -11.65
C PHE A 347 -2.96 0.39 -12.04
N TRP A 348 -3.29 1.42 -11.26
CA TRP A 348 -2.85 2.79 -11.56
C TRP A 348 -1.36 2.98 -11.34
N VAL A 349 -0.76 2.30 -10.35
CA VAL A 349 0.69 2.22 -10.17
C VAL A 349 1.34 1.57 -11.40
N ALA A 350 0.77 0.50 -11.94
CA ALA A 350 1.26 -0.13 -13.17
C ALA A 350 1.16 0.80 -14.39
N VAL A 351 0.05 1.55 -14.53
CA VAL A 351 -0.14 2.56 -15.60
C VAL A 351 0.90 3.67 -15.48
N GLY A 352 1.08 4.24 -14.28
CA GLY A 352 2.09 5.26 -14.01
C GLY A 352 3.52 4.78 -14.32
N THR A 353 3.81 3.53 -13.89
CA THR A 353 5.10 2.87 -14.17
C THR A 353 5.31 2.70 -15.67
N GLY A 354 4.33 2.16 -16.39
CA GLY A 354 4.42 1.92 -17.85
C GLY A 354 4.61 3.21 -18.63
N ALA A 355 3.89 4.27 -18.27
CA ALA A 355 4.04 5.58 -18.92
C ALA A 355 5.41 6.20 -18.65
N ALA A 356 5.89 6.17 -17.40
CA ALA A 356 7.22 6.68 -17.04
C ALA A 356 8.34 5.84 -17.69
N PHE A 357 8.17 4.52 -17.79
CA PHE A 357 9.10 3.63 -18.51
C PHE A 357 9.16 3.95 -20.01
N ALA A 358 8.02 4.17 -20.64
CA ALA A 358 7.98 4.59 -22.04
C ALA A 358 8.74 5.91 -22.26
N VAL A 359 8.57 6.89 -21.37
CA VAL A 359 9.35 8.14 -21.40
C VAL A 359 10.84 7.85 -21.26
N ALA A 360 11.26 7.00 -20.32
CA ALA A 360 12.68 6.64 -20.12
C ALA A 360 13.30 6.02 -21.38
N VAL A 361 12.59 5.07 -22.00
CA VAL A 361 13.03 4.41 -23.24
C VAL A 361 13.10 5.40 -24.42
N LEU A 362 12.07 6.25 -24.59
CA LEU A 362 12.06 7.27 -25.63
C LEU A 362 13.21 8.27 -25.48
N LEU A 363 13.53 8.67 -24.24
CA LEU A 363 14.66 9.53 -23.96
C LEU A 363 15.99 8.82 -24.29
N ALA A 364 16.15 7.56 -23.91
CA ALA A 364 17.36 6.77 -24.18
C ALA A 364 17.57 6.59 -25.68
N VAL A 365 16.55 6.16 -26.42
CA VAL A 365 16.60 5.92 -27.88
C VAL A 365 16.73 7.24 -28.64
N GLY A 366 15.92 8.25 -28.31
CA GLY A 366 15.94 9.56 -28.94
C GLY A 366 17.33 10.22 -28.85
N TYR A 367 17.94 10.23 -27.66
CA TYR A 367 19.28 10.76 -27.46
C TYR A 367 20.36 9.94 -28.19
N ALA A 368 20.23 8.61 -28.20
CA ALA A 368 21.16 7.74 -28.92
C ALA A 368 21.12 8.02 -30.44
N VAL A 369 19.93 8.19 -31.02
CA VAL A 369 19.75 8.53 -32.45
C VAL A 369 20.30 9.91 -32.77
N LEU A 370 20.03 10.93 -31.91
CA LEU A 370 20.58 12.27 -32.09
C LEU A 370 22.12 12.29 -32.04
N LEU A 371 22.72 11.52 -31.14
CA LEU A 371 24.17 11.34 -31.06
C LEU A 371 24.73 10.64 -32.29
N ALA A 372 24.07 9.63 -32.84
CA ALA A 372 24.50 8.93 -34.05
C ALA A 372 24.47 9.82 -35.28
N ARG A 373 23.51 10.72 -35.41
CA ARG A 373 23.37 11.67 -36.53
C ARG A 373 24.37 12.83 -36.52
N ARG A 374 25.33 12.86 -35.61
CA ARG A 374 26.40 13.90 -35.45
C ARG A 374 25.89 15.34 -35.22
N HIS A 375 24.61 15.59 -35.15
CA HIS A 375 23.99 16.90 -34.95
C HIS A 375 23.65 17.24 -33.49
N ALA A 376 23.85 16.30 -32.57
CA ALA A 376 23.57 16.52 -31.17
C ALA A 376 24.66 17.25 -30.45
N GLY A 377 24.51 18.57 -30.38
CA GLY A 377 25.20 19.44 -29.40
C GLY A 377 24.35 19.55 -28.12
N THR A 378 24.96 20.08 -27.06
CA THR A 378 24.18 20.51 -25.90
C THR A 378 23.37 21.76 -26.28
N PRO A 379 22.03 21.77 -26.03
CA PRO A 379 21.24 22.97 -26.30
C PRO A 379 21.71 24.15 -25.46
N ARG A 380 21.38 25.36 -25.90
CA ARG A 380 21.66 26.57 -25.11
C ARG A 380 21.02 26.43 -23.72
N ARG A 381 21.74 26.89 -22.69
CA ARG A 381 21.27 26.78 -21.28
C ARG A 381 19.85 27.33 -21.07
N GLY A 382 19.50 28.44 -21.77
CA GLY A 382 18.16 29.01 -21.73
C GLY A 382 17.08 28.04 -22.21
N VAL A 383 17.34 27.33 -23.33
CA VAL A 383 16.39 26.33 -23.88
C VAL A 383 16.21 25.15 -22.90
N ALA A 384 17.31 24.64 -22.35
CA ALA A 384 17.22 23.56 -21.34
C ALA A 384 16.50 24.04 -20.06
N GLY A 385 16.70 25.29 -19.66
CA GLY A 385 16.01 25.90 -18.52
C GLY A 385 14.51 26.09 -18.78
N LEU A 386 14.13 26.54 -19.97
CA LEU A 386 12.72 26.65 -20.40
C LEU A 386 12.03 25.29 -20.40
N ALA A 387 12.68 24.23 -20.93
CA ALA A 387 12.12 22.89 -20.92
C ALA A 387 11.91 22.36 -19.49
N ALA A 388 12.89 22.55 -18.61
CA ALA A 388 12.74 22.15 -17.20
C ALA A 388 11.64 22.96 -16.50
N GLY A 389 11.56 24.27 -16.74
CA GLY A 389 10.53 25.15 -16.19
C GLY A 389 9.13 24.80 -16.69
N ALA A 390 8.98 24.52 -17.99
CA ALA A 390 7.71 24.11 -18.57
C ALA A 390 7.22 22.76 -18.01
N LEU A 391 8.13 21.78 -17.85
CA LEU A 391 7.78 20.49 -17.24
C LEU A 391 7.48 20.64 -15.75
N LEU A 392 8.16 21.49 -15.02
CA LEU A 392 7.84 21.79 -13.62
C LEU A 392 6.45 22.41 -13.51
N ALA A 393 6.13 23.37 -14.39
CA ALA A 393 4.79 23.94 -14.46
C ALA A 393 3.72 22.89 -14.84
N ALA A 394 4.03 21.99 -15.79
CA ALA A 394 3.15 20.89 -16.17
C ALA A 394 2.90 19.94 -14.99
N VAL A 395 3.95 19.56 -14.24
CA VAL A 395 3.82 18.73 -13.02
C VAL A 395 2.92 19.43 -12.00
N ALA A 396 3.11 20.74 -11.76
CA ALA A 396 2.27 21.48 -10.83
C ALA A 396 0.80 21.57 -11.29
N VAL A 397 0.55 21.84 -12.58
CA VAL A 397 -0.78 21.89 -13.15
C VAL A 397 -1.48 20.54 -13.10
N VAL A 398 -0.78 19.46 -13.47
CA VAL A 398 -1.34 18.10 -13.40
C VAL A 398 -1.66 17.72 -11.95
N TYR A 399 -0.80 18.07 -11.00
CA TYR A 399 -1.07 17.82 -9.59
C TYR A 399 -2.32 18.52 -9.08
N VAL A 400 -2.51 19.79 -9.44
CA VAL A 400 -3.61 20.62 -8.91
C VAL A 400 -4.94 20.42 -9.64
N VAL A 401 -4.93 20.12 -10.96
CA VAL A 401 -6.14 20.12 -11.78
C VAL A 401 -6.63 18.70 -12.11
N PRO A 402 -5.94 17.88 -12.96
CA PRO A 402 -6.42 16.53 -13.28
C PRO A 402 -5.91 15.45 -12.33
N GLY A 403 -4.84 15.69 -11.60
CA GLY A 403 -4.32 14.76 -10.59
C GLY A 403 -5.28 14.63 -9.42
N GLN A 404 -4.98 13.71 -8.54
CA GLN A 404 -5.69 13.58 -7.27
C GLN A 404 -4.90 14.32 -6.19
N PRO A 405 -5.08 15.65 -6.02
CA PRO A 405 -4.31 16.43 -5.08
C PRO A 405 -4.81 16.10 -3.68
N GLY A 406 -4.25 15.12 -3.07
CA GLY A 406 -4.65 14.80 -1.73
C GLY A 406 -3.41 14.54 -0.89
N LEU A 407 -3.05 15.50 -0.09
CA LEU A 407 -2.41 15.21 1.18
C LEU A 407 -3.54 14.74 2.08
N TYR A 408 -3.94 13.44 1.93
CA TYR A 408 -5.09 12.89 2.67
C TYR A 408 -4.84 12.93 4.16
N GLY A 409 -3.60 12.96 4.58
CA GLY A 409 -3.20 12.92 5.97
C GLY A 409 -3.67 11.64 6.66
N GLU A 410 -2.99 11.24 7.69
CA GLU A 410 -3.48 10.22 8.60
C GLU A 410 -4.71 10.77 9.32
N ARG A 411 -5.68 9.90 9.54
CA ARG A 411 -6.70 10.09 10.57
C ARG A 411 -6.42 9.15 11.73
N LEU A 412 -6.83 9.58 12.89
CA LEU A 412 -6.65 8.84 14.13
C LEU A 412 -8.02 8.60 14.78
N LEU A 413 -8.25 7.40 15.29
CA LEU A 413 -9.34 7.11 16.21
C LEU A 413 -8.78 7.05 17.62
N VAL A 414 -9.14 8.04 18.43
CA VAL A 414 -8.69 8.21 19.82
C VAL A 414 -9.71 7.57 20.73
N VAL A 415 -9.42 6.38 21.25
CA VAL A 415 -10.31 5.66 22.19
C VAL A 415 -10.04 6.14 23.60
N LEU A 416 -11.08 6.64 24.27
CA LEU A 416 -10.99 7.10 25.66
C LEU A 416 -11.00 5.93 26.63
N ARG A 417 -10.37 6.12 27.79
CA ARG A 417 -10.24 5.08 28.83
C ARG A 417 -11.57 4.74 29.47
N GLU A 418 -12.37 5.77 29.77
CA GLU A 418 -13.69 5.59 30.34
C GLU A 418 -14.68 5.19 29.26
N GLN A 419 -15.25 3.99 29.36
CA GLN A 419 -16.34 3.51 28.53
C GLN A 419 -17.63 3.52 29.33
N ALA A 420 -18.79 3.52 28.66
CA ALA A 420 -20.08 3.53 29.34
C ALA A 420 -20.31 2.25 30.13
N ASP A 421 -20.79 2.39 31.35
CA ASP A 421 -21.26 1.25 32.15
C ASP A 421 -22.65 0.82 31.69
N LEU A 422 -22.72 -0.36 31.11
CA LEU A 422 -23.96 -1.00 30.66
C LEU A 422 -24.40 -2.13 31.61
N SER A 423 -23.84 -2.23 32.81
CA SER A 423 -24.32 -3.14 33.84
C SER A 423 -25.67 -2.69 34.42
N GLY A 424 -26.42 -3.61 35.03
CA GLY A 424 -27.70 -3.29 35.67
C GLY A 424 -28.75 -2.67 34.75
N LEU A 425 -28.73 -3.02 33.45
CA LEU A 425 -29.82 -2.67 32.54
C LEU A 425 -31.11 -3.32 33.00
N PRO A 426 -32.28 -2.65 32.88
CA PRO A 426 -33.55 -3.24 33.31
C PRO A 426 -33.85 -4.53 32.54
N ALA A 427 -34.30 -5.55 33.26
CA ALA A 427 -34.88 -6.73 32.62
C ALA A 427 -36.12 -6.28 31.85
N GLY A 428 -36.00 -6.14 30.54
CA GLY A 428 -37.12 -5.68 29.68
C GLY A 428 -38.24 -6.73 29.59
N ALA A 429 -39.41 -6.28 29.20
CA ALA A 429 -40.46 -7.18 28.76
C ALA A 429 -39.98 -8.06 27.59
N PRO A 430 -40.48 -9.28 27.42
CA PRO A 430 -40.20 -10.12 26.25
C PRO A 430 -40.56 -9.42 24.92
N GLY A 431 -39.80 -9.70 23.90
CA GLY A 431 -40.05 -9.25 22.53
C GLY A 431 -39.66 -7.80 22.24
N ARG A 432 -40.18 -7.27 21.15
CA ARG A 432 -39.77 -5.98 20.55
C ARG A 432 -39.87 -4.80 21.52
N ALA A 433 -40.97 -4.68 22.28
CA ALA A 433 -41.13 -3.55 23.20
C ALA A 433 -40.02 -3.48 24.27
N GLY A 434 -39.66 -4.64 24.84
CA GLY A 434 -38.57 -4.72 25.82
C GLY A 434 -37.19 -4.48 25.21
N ARG A 435 -36.97 -4.99 24.00
CA ARG A 435 -35.75 -4.73 23.23
C ARG A 435 -35.60 -3.23 22.95
N ASP A 436 -36.66 -2.56 22.47
CA ASP A 436 -36.64 -1.14 22.13
C ASP A 436 -36.37 -0.26 23.38
N ALA A 437 -36.99 -0.62 24.52
CA ALA A 437 -36.72 0.06 25.78
C ALA A 437 -35.23 -0.08 26.22
N ARG A 438 -34.67 -1.31 26.10
CA ARG A 438 -33.23 -1.52 26.38
C ARG A 438 -32.33 -0.76 25.41
N ALA A 439 -32.62 -0.77 24.11
CA ALA A 439 -31.86 -0.04 23.13
C ALA A 439 -31.85 1.48 23.40
N ALA A 440 -33.00 2.03 23.80
CA ALA A 440 -33.10 3.44 24.21
C ALA A 440 -32.24 3.76 25.45
N GLU A 441 -32.27 2.89 26.46
CA GLU A 441 -31.46 3.07 27.69
C GLU A 441 -29.96 2.92 27.41
N VAL A 442 -29.56 1.94 26.58
CA VAL A 442 -28.18 1.76 26.13
C VAL A 442 -27.69 3.03 25.40
N TYR A 443 -28.45 3.49 24.41
CA TYR A 443 -28.12 4.71 23.67
C TYR A 443 -27.95 5.91 24.61
N ARG A 444 -28.90 6.11 25.52
CA ARG A 444 -28.86 7.22 26.50
C ARG A 444 -27.58 7.18 27.36
N ARG A 445 -27.18 5.99 27.90
CA ARG A 445 -25.95 5.85 28.71
C ARG A 445 -24.68 6.11 27.89
N LEU A 446 -24.63 5.58 26.69
CA LEU A 446 -23.50 5.78 25.79
C LEU A 446 -23.29 7.25 25.45
N VAL A 447 -24.36 7.96 25.03
CA VAL A 447 -24.32 9.39 24.73
C VAL A 447 -23.94 10.21 25.95
N ALA A 448 -24.54 9.95 27.10
CA ALA A 448 -24.21 10.64 28.34
C ALA A 448 -22.73 10.48 28.76
N THR A 449 -22.16 9.32 28.53
CA THR A 449 -20.71 9.10 28.77
C THR A 449 -19.86 9.88 27.78
N ALA A 450 -20.20 9.86 26.49
CA ALA A 450 -19.47 10.62 25.47
C ALA A 450 -19.50 12.13 25.74
N ASP A 451 -20.66 12.68 26.07
CA ASP A 451 -20.81 14.12 26.39
C ASP A 451 -20.01 14.54 27.61
N ARG A 452 -20.01 13.72 28.67
CA ARG A 452 -19.26 14.00 29.90
C ARG A 452 -17.76 13.97 29.70
N THR A 453 -17.24 13.00 28.95
CA THR A 453 -15.82 12.69 28.94
C THR A 453 -15.06 13.25 27.74
N GLN A 454 -15.71 13.53 26.60
CA GLN A 454 -15.03 13.98 25.40
C GLN A 454 -14.83 15.49 25.31
N GLY A 455 -15.57 16.29 26.10
CA GLY A 455 -15.71 17.73 25.93
C GLY A 455 -14.38 18.50 25.88
N ASP A 456 -13.45 18.23 26.81
CA ASP A 456 -12.16 18.92 26.91
C ASP A 456 -11.22 18.59 25.76
N LEU A 457 -11.11 17.32 25.43
CA LEU A 457 -10.27 16.88 24.32
C LEU A 457 -10.81 17.39 22.97
N ARG A 458 -12.12 17.31 22.74
CA ARG A 458 -12.76 17.86 21.52
C ARG A 458 -12.49 19.34 21.37
N ARG A 459 -12.65 20.15 22.44
CA ARG A 459 -12.34 21.58 22.40
C ARG A 459 -10.88 21.83 22.05
N THR A 460 -9.96 21.06 22.60
CA THR A 460 -8.53 21.17 22.30
C THR A 460 -8.24 20.86 20.83
N LEU A 461 -8.75 19.74 20.31
CA LEU A 461 -8.59 19.35 18.92
C LEU A 461 -9.23 20.36 17.94
N THR A 462 -10.39 20.91 18.30
CA THR A 462 -11.05 21.97 17.49
C THR A 462 -10.21 23.25 17.42
N ARG A 463 -9.61 23.69 18.56
CA ARG A 463 -8.70 24.84 18.55
C ARG A 463 -7.47 24.62 17.68
N LEU A 464 -7.01 23.39 17.61
CA LEU A 464 -5.89 22.98 16.73
C LEU A 464 -6.33 22.75 15.27
N ARG A 465 -7.62 22.94 14.94
CA ARG A 465 -8.21 22.72 13.61
C ARG A 465 -8.03 21.28 13.08
N LEU A 466 -8.15 20.30 13.97
CA LEU A 466 -7.97 18.89 13.69
C LEU A 466 -9.29 18.12 13.47
N ASN A 467 -10.38 18.81 13.22
CA ASN A 467 -11.68 18.27 12.80
C ASN A 467 -12.17 17.06 13.63
N PRO A 468 -12.34 17.20 14.97
CA PRO A 468 -12.74 16.06 15.80
C PRO A 468 -14.18 15.64 15.53
N THR A 469 -14.39 14.34 15.27
CA THR A 469 -15.70 13.70 15.13
C THR A 469 -15.95 12.78 16.33
N PRO A 470 -17.01 13.01 17.15
CA PRO A 470 -17.30 12.19 18.32
C PRO A 470 -17.98 10.87 17.96
N TYR A 471 -17.63 9.83 18.70
CA TYR A 471 -18.27 8.51 18.67
C TYR A 471 -18.76 8.16 20.08
N TYR A 472 -20.01 7.70 20.18
CA TYR A 472 -20.58 7.29 21.47
C TYR A 472 -20.54 5.79 21.69
N LEU A 473 -20.69 4.98 20.64
CA LEU A 473 -20.81 3.51 20.72
C LEU A 473 -19.54 2.86 21.29
N VAL A 474 -18.39 3.33 20.82
CA VAL A 474 -17.11 3.24 21.54
C VAL A 474 -16.81 4.68 21.91
N ASN A 475 -16.61 4.97 23.18
CA ASN A 475 -16.30 6.33 23.62
C ASN A 475 -14.96 6.77 23.01
N ALA A 476 -15.03 7.37 21.82
CA ALA A 476 -13.86 7.69 20.99
C ALA A 476 -14.06 9.00 20.22
N ILE A 477 -12.96 9.54 19.70
CA ILE A 477 -12.95 10.73 18.86
C ILE A 477 -12.09 10.42 17.63
N SER A 478 -12.65 10.52 16.41
CA SER A 478 -11.83 10.54 15.20
C SER A 478 -11.32 11.95 14.94
N THR A 479 -10.06 12.10 14.52
CA THR A 479 -9.45 13.40 14.29
C THR A 479 -8.39 13.32 13.19
N ASP A 480 -8.17 14.42 12.47
CA ASP A 480 -7.06 14.51 11.52
C ASP A 480 -5.74 14.62 12.30
N GLY A 481 -4.70 13.89 11.86
CA GLY A 481 -3.37 13.98 12.48
C GLY A 481 -2.47 12.81 12.15
N GLY A 482 -1.17 13.05 12.20
CA GLY A 482 -0.13 12.07 11.92
C GLY A 482 0.65 11.63 13.18
N PRO A 483 1.84 11.02 12.99
CA PRO A 483 2.62 10.37 14.05
C PRO A 483 2.91 11.26 15.27
N GLY A 484 3.16 12.56 15.05
CA GLY A 484 3.40 13.52 16.15
C GLY A 484 2.18 13.72 17.03
N LEU A 485 0.99 13.86 16.42
CA LEU A 485 -0.26 13.97 17.18
C LEU A 485 -0.60 12.65 17.87
N ARG A 486 -0.38 11.51 17.21
CA ARG A 486 -0.58 10.19 17.79
C ARG A 486 0.27 10.01 19.07
N ALA A 487 1.56 10.37 19.01
CA ALA A 487 2.44 10.29 20.18
C ALA A 487 1.96 11.20 21.33
N TRP A 488 1.54 12.43 21.02
CA TRP A 488 1.00 13.35 22.02
C TRP A 488 -0.30 12.85 22.65
N LEU A 489 -1.24 12.34 21.85
CA LEU A 489 -2.51 11.79 22.31
C LEU A 489 -2.30 10.53 23.17
N SER A 490 -1.38 9.65 22.77
CA SER A 490 -1.06 8.43 23.52
C SER A 490 -0.49 8.69 24.93
N GLY A 491 0.08 9.88 25.14
CA GLY A 491 0.57 10.31 26.46
C GLY A 491 -0.50 10.91 27.38
N ARG A 492 -1.74 11.07 26.93
CA ARG A 492 -2.78 11.69 27.72
C ARG A 492 -3.48 10.69 28.65
N PRO A 493 -3.77 11.09 29.92
CA PRO A 493 -4.31 10.16 30.93
C PRO A 493 -5.73 9.66 30.59
N GLU A 494 -6.55 10.47 29.90
CA GLU A 494 -7.91 10.12 29.49
C GLU A 494 -7.95 9.19 28.27
N VAL A 495 -6.83 9.04 27.54
CA VAL A 495 -6.75 8.22 26.34
C VAL A 495 -6.30 6.80 26.71
N ALA A 496 -7.03 5.79 26.23
CA ALA A 496 -6.64 4.40 26.38
C ALA A 496 -5.69 3.97 25.27
N ARG A 497 -6.01 4.36 24.03
CA ARG A 497 -5.24 4.00 22.82
C ARG A 497 -5.58 4.93 21.66
N VAL A 498 -4.69 4.98 20.69
CA VAL A 498 -4.85 5.75 19.46
C VAL A 498 -4.63 4.81 18.28
N LEU A 499 -5.67 4.58 17.51
CA LEU A 499 -5.65 3.74 16.31
C LEU A 499 -5.45 4.61 15.07
N VAL A 500 -4.79 4.08 14.06
CA VAL A 500 -4.74 4.70 12.74
C VAL A 500 -6.07 4.44 12.04
N ASP A 501 -6.67 5.49 11.48
CA ASP A 501 -7.97 5.43 10.79
C ASP A 501 -7.74 5.81 9.32
N GLN A 502 -7.15 4.90 8.56
CA GLN A 502 -6.74 5.17 7.18
C GLN A 502 -7.96 5.40 6.27
N ARG A 503 -7.77 6.31 5.31
CA ARG A 503 -8.71 6.52 4.21
C ARG A 503 -8.08 6.06 2.90
N PRO A 504 -8.77 5.20 2.12
CA PRO A 504 -8.33 4.91 0.78
C PRO A 504 -8.22 6.20 -0.04
N ARG A 505 -7.12 6.35 -0.79
CA ARG A 505 -6.97 7.53 -1.66
C ARG A 505 -7.96 7.47 -2.82
N PRO A 506 -8.44 8.61 -3.34
CA PRO A 506 -9.19 8.65 -4.59
C PRO A 506 -8.36 8.10 -5.75
N LEU A 507 -9.02 7.46 -6.69
CA LEU A 507 -8.41 6.93 -7.90
C LEU A 507 -8.57 7.94 -9.05
N PRO A 508 -7.64 7.97 -10.05
CA PRO A 508 -7.78 8.81 -11.24
C PRO A 508 -9.07 8.57 -12.01
N ALA A 509 -9.56 7.34 -12.01
CA ALA A 509 -10.91 6.98 -12.45
C ALA A 509 -11.44 5.85 -11.58
N ALA A 510 -12.70 5.96 -11.19
CA ALA A 510 -13.38 4.90 -10.45
C ALA A 510 -13.44 3.61 -11.28
N ALA A 511 -13.31 2.45 -10.63
CA ALA A 511 -13.59 1.17 -11.28
C ALA A 511 -15.04 1.17 -11.79
N PRO A 512 -15.33 0.52 -12.93
CA PRO A 512 -16.70 0.28 -13.34
C PRO A 512 -17.46 -0.41 -12.21
N PRO A 513 -18.73 -0.05 -11.96
CA PRO A 513 -19.53 -0.75 -10.97
C PRO A 513 -19.65 -2.23 -11.36
N ALA A 514 -19.58 -3.10 -10.34
CA ALA A 514 -19.80 -4.51 -10.51
C ALA A 514 -21.22 -4.77 -11.10
N ARG A 515 -21.37 -5.81 -11.91
CA ARG A 515 -22.64 -6.21 -12.49
C ARG A 515 -22.78 -7.72 -12.45
N GLY A 516 -23.96 -8.19 -12.09
CA GLY A 516 -24.32 -9.58 -12.19
C GLY A 516 -24.49 -10.01 -13.64
N ASP A 517 -23.98 -11.18 -13.98
CA ASP A 517 -23.96 -11.76 -15.33
C ASP A 517 -24.84 -13.02 -15.48
N THR A 518 -25.37 -13.50 -14.35
CA THR A 518 -26.25 -14.69 -14.34
C THR A 518 -27.71 -14.29 -14.19
N PRO A 519 -28.64 -15.08 -14.80
CA PRO A 519 -30.07 -14.83 -14.68
C PRO A 519 -30.60 -15.18 -13.28
N ALA A 520 -31.84 -14.72 -12.98
CA ALA A 520 -32.54 -15.08 -11.77
C ALA A 520 -32.71 -16.59 -11.65
N PRO A 521 -32.56 -17.18 -10.45
CA PRO A 521 -32.91 -18.59 -10.19
C PRO A 521 -34.39 -18.83 -10.43
N THR A 522 -34.70 -20.03 -10.88
CA THR A 522 -36.12 -20.46 -11.12
C THR A 522 -36.81 -21.05 -9.88
N GLY A 523 -36.12 -21.06 -8.74
CA GLY A 523 -36.65 -21.61 -7.48
C GLY A 523 -35.64 -21.47 -6.35
N PRO A 524 -35.88 -22.08 -5.18
CA PRO A 524 -34.94 -22.00 -4.05
C PRO A 524 -33.56 -22.49 -4.45
N THR A 525 -32.56 -21.69 -4.14
CA THR A 525 -31.16 -22.04 -4.41
C THR A 525 -30.68 -23.15 -3.47
N TRP A 526 -29.68 -23.90 -3.90
CA TRP A 526 -29.18 -25.08 -3.18
C TRP A 526 -28.83 -24.82 -1.70
N ASN A 527 -28.31 -23.65 -1.41
CA ASN A 527 -27.90 -23.23 -0.07
C ASN A 527 -29.09 -22.99 0.85
N VAL A 528 -30.19 -22.41 0.32
CA VAL A 528 -31.45 -22.20 1.01
C VAL A 528 -32.12 -23.55 1.34
N SER A 529 -32.12 -24.47 0.37
CA SER A 529 -32.69 -25.81 0.55
C SER A 529 -31.83 -26.70 1.48
N LEU A 530 -30.50 -26.56 1.43
CA LEU A 530 -29.57 -27.33 2.28
C LEU A 530 -29.82 -27.10 3.78
N ILE A 531 -30.15 -25.87 4.16
CA ILE A 531 -30.46 -25.48 5.54
C ILE A 531 -31.98 -25.59 5.86
N GLY A 532 -32.81 -26.02 4.90
CA GLY A 532 -34.25 -26.22 5.06
C GLY A 532 -35.09 -24.96 5.20
N ALA A 533 -34.63 -23.81 4.71
CA ALA A 533 -35.38 -22.56 4.79
C ALA A 533 -36.59 -22.54 3.84
N ASP A 534 -36.51 -23.18 2.68
CA ASP A 534 -37.62 -23.39 1.75
C ASP A 534 -38.80 -24.20 2.39
N ARG A 535 -38.49 -25.17 3.25
CA ARG A 535 -39.46 -25.91 4.04
C ARG A 535 -40.10 -25.04 5.12
N VAL A 536 -39.36 -24.11 5.71
CA VAL A 536 -39.95 -23.12 6.64
C VAL A 536 -41.04 -22.30 5.96
N TRP A 537 -40.80 -21.88 4.71
CA TRP A 537 -41.81 -21.12 3.95
C TRP A 537 -43.01 -21.96 3.57
N SER A 538 -42.76 -23.15 3.01
CA SER A 538 -43.81 -23.99 2.45
C SER A 538 -44.64 -24.74 3.50
N GLU A 539 -43.98 -25.27 4.56
CA GLU A 539 -44.64 -26.10 5.58
C GLU A 539 -45.09 -25.29 6.81
N LEU A 540 -44.33 -24.22 7.17
CA LEU A 540 -44.61 -23.44 8.38
C LEU A 540 -45.24 -22.08 8.10
N GLY A 541 -45.22 -21.63 6.84
CA GLY A 541 -45.78 -20.33 6.43
C GLY A 541 -44.97 -19.13 6.96
N VAL A 542 -43.72 -19.30 7.36
CA VAL A 542 -42.90 -18.26 7.96
C VAL A 542 -41.86 -17.80 6.95
N THR A 543 -41.82 -16.49 6.67
CA THR A 543 -40.91 -15.88 5.69
C THR A 543 -40.02 -14.78 6.26
N GLY A 544 -40.07 -14.52 7.58
CA GLY A 544 -39.30 -13.45 8.22
C GLY A 544 -40.07 -12.13 8.37
N ALA A 545 -41.38 -12.11 8.02
CA ALA A 545 -42.18 -10.89 8.12
C ALA A 545 -42.16 -10.30 9.55
N GLY A 546 -42.11 -8.96 9.65
CA GLY A 546 -42.04 -8.23 10.93
C GLY A 546 -40.66 -8.09 11.53
N VAL A 547 -39.62 -8.68 10.94
CA VAL A 547 -38.22 -8.56 11.39
C VAL A 547 -37.45 -7.66 10.44
N VAL A 548 -36.53 -6.86 11.01
CA VAL A 548 -35.62 -5.96 10.26
C VAL A 548 -34.22 -6.48 10.35
N VAL A 549 -33.60 -6.74 9.19
CA VAL A 549 -32.20 -7.13 9.05
C VAL A 549 -31.36 -5.91 8.70
N GLY A 550 -30.30 -5.64 9.47
CA GLY A 550 -29.31 -4.62 9.18
C GLY A 550 -28.16 -5.20 8.38
N SER A 551 -27.77 -4.52 7.31
CA SER A 551 -26.56 -4.83 6.52
C SER A 551 -25.56 -3.71 6.67
N SER A 552 -24.37 -4.03 7.15
CA SER A 552 -23.22 -3.13 7.21
C SER A 552 -22.11 -3.73 6.33
N ASP A 553 -21.93 -3.19 5.11
CA ASP A 553 -21.11 -3.81 4.07
C ASP A 553 -20.70 -2.77 2.99
N SER A 554 -20.35 -3.17 1.77
CA SER A 554 -19.99 -2.29 0.63
C SER A 554 -21.16 -1.46 0.06
N GLY A 555 -22.36 -1.65 0.60
CA GLY A 555 -23.58 -1.06 0.13
C GLY A 555 -24.61 -2.11 -0.33
N VAL A 556 -25.71 -1.64 -0.93
CA VAL A 556 -26.77 -2.49 -1.49
C VAL A 556 -27.31 -1.85 -2.76
N ASP A 557 -27.45 -2.59 -3.85
CA ASP A 557 -28.24 -2.15 -5.00
C ASP A 557 -29.74 -2.17 -4.63
N GLY A 558 -30.22 -1.04 -4.09
CA GLY A 558 -31.62 -0.89 -3.66
C GLY A 558 -32.65 -0.94 -4.78
N ARG A 559 -32.24 -1.01 -6.05
CA ARG A 559 -33.12 -1.20 -7.21
C ARG A 559 -33.19 -2.64 -7.67
N HIS A 560 -32.36 -3.53 -7.11
CA HIS A 560 -32.37 -4.94 -7.48
C HIS A 560 -33.75 -5.55 -7.21
N PRO A 561 -34.40 -6.25 -8.19
CA PRO A 561 -35.77 -6.77 -8.04
C PRO A 561 -35.97 -7.66 -6.81
N ALA A 562 -34.98 -8.46 -6.46
CA ALA A 562 -35.04 -9.33 -5.28
C ALA A 562 -34.90 -8.58 -3.93
N LEU A 563 -34.40 -7.34 -3.91
CA LEU A 563 -34.10 -6.58 -2.68
C LEU A 563 -34.98 -5.34 -2.49
N ALA A 564 -35.34 -4.65 -3.58
CA ALA A 564 -36.11 -3.42 -3.54
C ALA A 564 -37.41 -3.52 -2.72
N PRO A 565 -38.18 -4.61 -2.79
CA PRO A 565 -39.44 -4.73 -2.03
C PRO A 565 -39.26 -4.90 -0.51
N GLY A 566 -38.05 -5.32 -0.06
CA GLY A 566 -37.73 -5.48 1.36
C GLY A 566 -37.12 -4.22 2.00
N PHE A 567 -36.74 -3.18 1.22
CA PHE A 567 -36.20 -1.96 1.78
C PHE A 567 -37.20 -1.27 2.67
N ARG A 568 -36.86 -1.04 3.94
CA ARG A 568 -37.76 -0.44 4.93
C ARG A 568 -38.25 0.97 4.56
N GLY A 569 -37.40 1.74 3.82
CA GLY A 569 -37.69 3.12 3.45
C GLY A 569 -37.58 4.09 4.62
N GLY A 570 -38.02 5.34 4.37
CA GLY A 570 -37.90 6.45 5.31
C GLY A 570 -36.51 7.11 5.27
N ASP A 571 -36.28 8.04 6.20
CA ASP A 571 -35.07 8.85 6.31
C ASP A 571 -34.00 8.23 7.23
N ASP A 572 -34.29 7.08 7.82
CA ASP A 572 -33.46 6.40 8.81
C ASP A 572 -33.17 4.93 8.46
N SER A 573 -33.13 4.60 7.16
CA SER A 573 -32.92 3.22 6.70
C SER A 573 -31.70 3.04 5.83
N TRP A 574 -31.00 4.12 5.50
CA TRP A 574 -29.79 4.10 4.71
C TRP A 574 -28.79 5.15 5.20
N TYR A 575 -27.53 4.73 5.33
CA TYR A 575 -26.41 5.62 5.66
C TYR A 575 -25.17 5.29 4.85
N ASP A 576 -24.60 6.31 4.20
CA ASP A 576 -23.36 6.20 3.42
C ASP A 576 -22.36 7.24 3.95
N PRO A 577 -21.45 6.86 4.86
CA PRO A 577 -20.45 7.78 5.39
C PRO A 577 -19.30 8.07 4.43
N TRP A 578 -19.20 7.38 3.28
CA TRP A 578 -18.16 7.58 2.29
C TRP A 578 -18.53 8.65 1.26
N GLU A 579 -19.64 8.43 0.55
CA GLU A 579 -20.08 9.26 -0.56
C GLU A 579 -21.33 10.10 -0.23
N HIS A 580 -21.90 9.95 0.98
CA HIS A 580 -23.09 10.65 1.46
C HIS A 580 -24.32 10.48 0.55
N ARG A 581 -24.43 9.32 -0.11
CA ARG A 581 -25.59 8.99 -0.94
C ARG A 581 -26.84 8.80 -0.09
N ARG A 582 -27.93 9.37 -0.55
CA ARG A 582 -29.20 9.30 0.15
C ARG A 582 -30.05 8.07 -0.22
N THR A 583 -29.65 7.36 -1.23
CA THR A 583 -30.35 6.14 -1.71
C THR A 583 -29.39 4.97 -1.73
N PRO A 584 -29.90 3.76 -1.43
CA PRO A 584 -29.08 2.56 -1.48
C PRO A 584 -28.39 2.36 -2.82
N ALA A 585 -27.11 2.14 -2.76
CA ALA A 585 -26.25 1.87 -3.91
C ALA A 585 -25.06 0.99 -3.49
N ASP A 586 -24.56 0.18 -4.40
CA ASP A 586 -23.38 -0.66 -4.21
C ASP A 586 -22.54 -0.66 -5.48
N ARG A 587 -21.27 -0.36 -5.36
CA ARG A 587 -20.33 -0.41 -6.49
C ARG A 587 -19.56 -1.72 -6.55
N GLY A 588 -19.34 -2.34 -5.39
CA GLY A 588 -18.51 -3.55 -5.24
C GLY A 588 -19.30 -4.83 -5.44
N GLY A 589 -20.55 -4.82 -5.09
CA GLY A 589 -21.47 -5.94 -5.21
C GLY A 589 -21.47 -6.91 -4.01
N HIS A 590 -20.48 -6.81 -3.12
CA HIS A 590 -20.38 -7.73 -1.99
C HIS A 590 -21.57 -7.59 -1.04
N GLY A 591 -21.95 -6.38 -0.63
CA GLY A 591 -23.08 -6.14 0.27
C GLY A 591 -24.45 -6.46 -0.36
N THR A 592 -24.60 -6.25 -1.68
CA THR A 592 -25.77 -6.70 -2.42
C THR A 592 -25.91 -8.21 -2.38
N HIS A 593 -24.81 -8.94 -2.55
CA HIS A 593 -24.80 -10.40 -2.51
C HIS A 593 -25.10 -10.94 -1.10
N THR A 594 -24.44 -10.39 -0.09
CA THR A 594 -24.63 -10.84 1.30
C THR A 594 -26.05 -10.57 1.79
N LEU A 595 -26.59 -9.37 1.55
CA LEU A 595 -27.97 -9.07 1.91
C LEU A 595 -28.98 -9.90 1.10
N GLY A 596 -28.70 -10.16 -0.18
CA GLY A 596 -29.48 -11.07 -1.02
C GLY A 596 -29.59 -12.47 -0.42
N SER A 597 -28.50 -13.01 0.12
CA SER A 597 -28.48 -14.31 0.79
C SER A 597 -29.26 -14.32 2.11
N ALA A 598 -29.43 -13.17 2.79
CA ALA A 598 -30.22 -13.07 4.00
C ALA A 598 -31.73 -12.93 3.70
N VAL A 599 -32.10 -11.93 2.86
CA VAL A 599 -33.52 -11.50 2.72
C VAL A 599 -34.00 -11.38 1.28
N GLY A 600 -33.16 -11.77 0.29
CA GLY A 600 -33.53 -11.68 -1.13
C GLY A 600 -34.74 -12.55 -1.47
N ARG A 601 -35.59 -12.02 -2.36
CA ARG A 601 -36.70 -12.78 -2.97
C ARG A 601 -36.16 -13.72 -4.04
N ASP A 602 -37.02 -14.31 -4.83
CA ASP A 602 -36.69 -15.22 -5.94
C ASP A 602 -35.91 -16.49 -5.53
N GLY A 603 -36.08 -16.91 -4.25
CA GLY A 603 -35.47 -18.14 -3.74
C GLY A 603 -34.00 -18.06 -3.35
N ILE A 604 -33.36 -16.88 -3.37
CA ILE A 604 -31.97 -16.70 -3.01
C ILE A 604 -31.74 -16.42 -1.52
N GLY A 605 -32.68 -15.75 -0.86
CA GLY A 605 -32.54 -15.33 0.55
C GLY A 605 -33.29 -16.24 1.48
N VAL A 606 -32.79 -16.40 2.70
CA VAL A 606 -33.37 -17.29 3.74
C VAL A 606 -34.68 -16.73 4.29
N ALA A 607 -34.78 -15.41 4.48
CA ALA A 607 -35.94 -14.73 5.05
C ALA A 607 -36.56 -13.69 4.08
N PRO A 608 -37.18 -14.12 2.95
CA PRO A 608 -37.60 -13.23 1.87
C PRO A 608 -38.74 -12.25 2.25
N GLY A 609 -39.40 -12.43 3.38
CA GLY A 609 -40.43 -11.55 3.92
C GLY A 609 -39.89 -10.51 4.92
N ALA A 610 -38.65 -10.60 5.32
CA ALA A 610 -38.02 -9.62 6.22
C ALA A 610 -37.79 -8.28 5.52
N SER A 611 -37.81 -7.19 6.29
CA SER A 611 -37.38 -5.89 5.84
C SER A 611 -35.89 -5.68 6.10
N TRP A 612 -35.24 -4.73 5.38
CA TRP A 612 -33.84 -4.43 5.59
C TRP A 612 -33.53 -2.93 5.67
N VAL A 613 -32.43 -2.64 6.38
CA VAL A 613 -31.76 -1.33 6.43
C VAL A 613 -30.28 -1.52 6.11
N GLY A 614 -29.60 -0.50 5.58
CA GLY A 614 -28.22 -0.65 5.16
C GLY A 614 -27.33 0.52 5.53
N CYS A 615 -26.05 0.21 5.70
CA CYS A 615 -24.98 1.19 5.89
C CYS A 615 -23.73 0.76 5.12
N VAL A 616 -23.04 1.74 4.51
CA VAL A 616 -21.81 1.49 3.73
C VAL A 616 -20.61 1.66 4.65
N ASN A 617 -19.99 0.57 5.11
CA ASN A 617 -18.76 0.63 5.90
C ASN A 617 -17.50 0.30 5.12
N LEU A 618 -17.63 -0.28 3.91
CA LEU A 618 -16.52 -0.63 3.04
C LEU A 618 -16.55 0.22 1.76
N ASP A 619 -15.41 0.82 1.42
CA ASP A 619 -15.15 1.37 0.09
C ASP A 619 -14.02 0.56 -0.56
N ARG A 620 -14.23 0.07 -1.78
CA ARG A 620 -13.27 -0.77 -2.50
C ARG A 620 -12.80 -1.99 -1.69
N ASN A 621 -13.72 -2.59 -0.94
CA ASN A 621 -13.47 -3.71 -0.02
C ASN A 621 -12.52 -3.39 1.15
N LEU A 622 -12.39 -2.13 1.51
CA LEU A 622 -11.61 -1.64 2.66
C LEU A 622 -12.50 -0.87 3.61
N GLY A 623 -12.31 -1.11 4.90
CA GLY A 623 -12.88 -0.32 5.98
C GLY A 623 -11.84 0.47 6.76
N SER A 624 -12.28 1.03 7.87
CA SER A 624 -11.41 1.61 8.90
C SER A 624 -12.13 1.60 10.24
N PRO A 625 -11.42 1.71 11.38
CA PRO A 625 -12.07 1.70 12.70
C PRO A 625 -13.22 2.68 12.82
N ALA A 626 -13.06 3.93 12.34
CA ALA A 626 -14.11 4.92 12.40
C ALA A 626 -15.29 4.59 11.47
N ARG A 627 -15.04 4.05 10.27
CA ARG A 627 -16.10 3.69 9.32
C ARG A 627 -16.95 2.52 9.80
N TYR A 628 -16.31 1.54 10.44
CA TYR A 628 -17.06 0.48 11.11
C TYR A 628 -17.95 1.04 12.23
N LEU A 629 -17.42 1.98 13.03
CA LEU A 629 -18.21 2.63 14.08
C LEU A 629 -19.32 3.53 13.54
N ASP A 630 -19.11 4.23 12.44
CA ASP A 630 -20.17 5.00 11.75
C ASP A 630 -21.40 4.14 11.50
N CYS A 631 -21.19 2.96 10.92
CA CYS A 631 -22.28 2.04 10.60
C CYS A 631 -22.84 1.35 11.85
N LEU A 632 -22.01 0.90 12.79
CA LEU A 632 -22.50 0.25 14.01
C LEU A 632 -23.31 1.23 14.88
N GLN A 633 -22.94 2.52 14.93
CA GLN A 633 -23.75 3.56 15.58
C GLN A 633 -25.10 3.76 14.89
N PHE A 634 -25.10 3.83 13.54
CA PHE A 634 -26.35 3.89 12.78
C PHE A 634 -27.23 2.68 13.03
N MET A 635 -26.65 1.48 13.18
CA MET A 635 -27.43 0.27 13.49
C MET A 635 -27.99 0.26 14.92
N LEU A 636 -27.32 0.89 15.91
CA LEU A 636 -27.88 1.03 17.25
C LEU A 636 -29.00 2.06 17.31
N ALA A 637 -28.80 3.20 16.68
CA ALA A 637 -29.73 4.32 16.72
C ALA A 637 -29.75 5.04 15.36
N PRO A 638 -30.51 4.52 14.37
CA PRO A 638 -30.63 5.16 13.06
C PRO A 638 -31.00 6.64 13.15
N PHE A 639 -30.45 7.46 12.28
CA PHE A 639 -30.66 8.91 12.25
C PHE A 639 -30.87 9.39 10.80
N PRO A 640 -31.50 10.56 10.58
CA PRO A 640 -31.75 11.08 9.25
C PRO A 640 -30.44 11.55 8.56
N PRO A 641 -30.42 11.64 7.22
CA PRO A 641 -29.28 12.17 6.48
C PRO A 641 -28.88 13.58 6.94
N GLY A 642 -27.62 13.72 7.36
CA GLY A 642 -27.09 14.97 7.92
C GLY A 642 -27.44 15.21 9.39
N GLY A 643 -28.14 14.26 10.03
CA GLY A 643 -28.44 14.31 11.47
C GLY A 643 -27.19 14.06 12.33
N ASN A 644 -27.24 14.49 13.56
CA ASN A 644 -26.19 14.28 14.55
C ASN A 644 -26.45 12.94 15.29
N PRO A 645 -25.55 11.96 15.20
CA PRO A 645 -25.72 10.66 15.87
C PRO A 645 -25.95 10.73 17.38
N LEU A 646 -25.48 11.79 18.05
CA LEU A 646 -25.61 11.95 19.51
C LEU A 646 -26.97 12.52 19.93
N THR A 647 -27.71 13.19 19.05
CA THR A 647 -28.98 13.87 19.39
C THR A 647 -30.17 13.35 18.58
N ASP A 648 -29.95 12.90 17.33
CA ASP A 648 -31.01 12.57 16.39
C ASP A 648 -31.20 11.05 16.23
N GLY A 649 -30.46 10.26 17.03
CA GLY A 649 -30.55 8.82 17.04
C GLY A 649 -31.93 8.29 17.49
N ARG A 650 -32.44 7.29 16.75
CA ARG A 650 -33.75 6.66 16.96
C ARG A 650 -33.60 5.18 17.32
N PRO A 651 -33.21 4.82 18.55
CA PRO A 651 -32.90 3.44 18.94
C PRO A 651 -34.10 2.47 18.74
N GLN A 652 -35.36 2.96 18.77
CA GLN A 652 -36.53 2.15 18.49
C GLN A 652 -36.61 1.73 17.00
N ARG A 653 -35.83 2.36 16.14
CA ARG A 653 -35.74 2.08 14.70
C ARG A 653 -34.54 1.18 14.36
N ALA A 654 -33.79 0.73 15.36
CA ALA A 654 -32.69 -0.20 15.17
C ALA A 654 -33.16 -1.50 14.48
N PRO A 655 -32.33 -2.11 13.61
CA PRO A 655 -32.60 -3.47 13.13
C PRO A 655 -32.61 -4.46 14.28
N ASP A 656 -33.23 -5.60 14.06
CA ASP A 656 -33.30 -6.67 15.06
C ASP A 656 -32.04 -7.55 15.06
N VAL A 657 -31.57 -7.90 13.88
CA VAL A 657 -30.34 -8.68 13.65
C VAL A 657 -29.44 -7.95 12.65
N LEU A 658 -28.15 -7.97 12.89
CA LEU A 658 -27.14 -7.34 12.06
C LEU A 658 -26.24 -8.39 11.43
N THR A 659 -26.10 -8.38 10.11
CA THR A 659 -25.14 -9.20 9.38
C THR A 659 -23.89 -8.40 9.02
N ASN A 660 -22.72 -8.91 9.43
CA ASN A 660 -21.40 -8.33 9.22
C ASN A 660 -20.50 -9.34 8.50
N SER A 661 -20.42 -9.21 7.18
CA SER A 661 -19.61 -10.10 6.34
C SER A 661 -18.21 -9.53 6.08
N TRP A 662 -17.58 -9.01 7.14
CA TRP A 662 -16.25 -8.37 7.11
C TRP A 662 -15.51 -8.58 8.43
N GLY A 663 -14.22 -8.38 8.41
CA GLY A 663 -13.35 -8.27 9.57
C GLY A 663 -12.52 -7.00 9.50
N CYS A 664 -12.07 -6.47 10.65
CA CYS A 664 -11.18 -5.34 10.72
C CYS A 664 -9.76 -5.80 11.10
N PRO A 665 -8.90 -6.09 10.11
CA PRO A 665 -7.53 -6.51 10.37
C PRO A 665 -6.65 -5.35 10.84
N PRO A 666 -5.47 -5.63 11.41
CA PRO A 666 -4.49 -4.59 11.77
C PRO A 666 -4.10 -3.67 10.62
N LEU A 667 -4.13 -4.16 9.38
CA LEU A 667 -3.86 -3.37 8.17
C LEU A 667 -4.88 -2.25 7.93
N GLU A 668 -6.12 -2.42 8.40
CA GLU A 668 -7.14 -1.36 8.38
C GLU A 668 -7.11 -0.47 9.63
N GLY A 669 -6.14 -0.70 10.52
CA GLY A 669 -5.94 0.08 11.75
C GLY A 669 -6.61 -0.48 13.00
N CYS A 670 -7.28 -1.64 12.95
CA CYS A 670 -7.87 -2.25 14.14
C CYS A 670 -6.84 -2.99 15.00
N ASP A 671 -6.99 -2.90 16.30
CA ASP A 671 -6.42 -3.84 17.27
C ASP A 671 -7.49 -4.87 17.71
N PRO A 672 -7.11 -5.97 18.39
CA PRO A 672 -8.05 -7.01 18.81
C PRO A 672 -9.20 -6.52 19.69
N GLY A 673 -9.11 -5.35 20.29
CA GLY A 673 -10.14 -4.78 21.15
C GLY A 673 -10.92 -3.62 20.55
N ALA A 674 -10.63 -3.23 19.31
CA ALA A 674 -11.13 -1.98 18.69
C ALA A 674 -12.65 -1.87 18.71
N LEU A 675 -13.35 -2.95 18.39
CA LEU A 675 -14.81 -2.98 18.25
C LEU A 675 -15.52 -3.69 19.40
N ARG A 676 -14.80 -4.20 20.41
CA ARG A 676 -15.37 -4.94 21.54
C ARG A 676 -16.45 -4.16 22.31
N PRO A 677 -16.26 -2.88 22.66
CA PRO A 677 -17.32 -2.12 23.33
C PRO A 677 -18.56 -1.92 22.45
N ALA A 678 -18.36 -1.81 21.13
CA ALA A 678 -19.46 -1.62 20.19
C ALA A 678 -20.35 -2.85 20.11
N THR A 679 -19.78 -4.05 19.94
CA THR A 679 -20.55 -5.29 19.87
C THR A 679 -21.23 -5.60 21.20
N ALA A 680 -20.55 -5.37 22.32
CA ALA A 680 -21.13 -5.51 23.64
C ALA A 680 -22.32 -4.57 23.86
N ALA A 681 -22.26 -3.35 23.39
CA ALA A 681 -23.39 -2.39 23.46
C ALA A 681 -24.56 -2.82 22.57
N LEU A 682 -24.31 -3.32 21.36
CA LEU A 682 -25.36 -3.88 20.48
C LEU A 682 -26.03 -5.09 21.12
N ALA A 683 -25.25 -6.00 21.69
CA ALA A 683 -25.77 -7.16 22.40
C ALA A 683 -26.60 -6.75 23.64
N ALA A 684 -26.12 -5.77 24.43
CA ALA A 684 -26.86 -5.20 25.55
C ALA A 684 -28.18 -4.54 25.14
N ALA A 685 -28.20 -3.93 23.94
CA ALA A 685 -29.42 -3.39 23.34
C ALA A 685 -30.39 -4.46 22.80
N GLY A 686 -29.97 -5.74 22.76
CA GLY A 686 -30.76 -6.84 22.24
C GLY A 686 -30.73 -6.95 20.71
N ILE A 687 -29.67 -6.45 20.08
CA ILE A 687 -29.41 -6.59 18.64
C ILE A 687 -28.41 -7.74 18.46
N LEU A 688 -28.79 -8.79 17.73
CA LEU A 688 -27.89 -9.91 17.47
C LEU A 688 -26.90 -9.58 16.35
N VAL A 689 -25.62 -9.58 16.66
CA VAL A 689 -24.55 -9.41 15.67
C VAL A 689 -24.11 -10.77 15.17
N VAL A 690 -24.22 -11.00 13.86
CA VAL A 690 -23.74 -12.20 13.18
C VAL A 690 -22.55 -11.80 12.32
N ALA A 691 -21.39 -12.45 12.47
CA ALA A 691 -20.17 -12.11 11.76
C ALA A 691 -19.52 -13.29 11.05
N ALA A 692 -18.84 -13.00 9.95
CA ALA A 692 -18.06 -13.96 9.19
C ALA A 692 -16.80 -14.37 9.98
N ALA A 693 -16.48 -15.66 10.00
CA ALA A 693 -15.30 -16.19 10.69
C ALA A 693 -13.97 -15.73 10.06
N GLY A 694 -14.01 -15.31 8.78
CA GLY A 694 -12.82 -14.97 7.98
C GLY A 694 -12.49 -16.06 6.96
N ASN A 695 -11.59 -15.72 6.02
CA ASN A 695 -11.23 -16.57 4.88
C ASN A 695 -9.73 -16.89 4.85
N THR A 696 -9.11 -17.00 6.03
CA THR A 696 -7.67 -17.27 6.20
C THR A 696 -7.37 -18.72 6.63
N GLY A 697 -8.33 -19.63 6.41
CA GLY A 697 -8.11 -21.08 6.51
C GLY A 697 -7.04 -21.56 5.52
N PRO A 698 -6.50 -22.79 5.69
CA PRO A 698 -6.85 -23.81 6.66
C PRO A 698 -6.13 -23.69 8.03
N ASN A 699 -5.50 -22.57 8.30
CA ASN A 699 -4.70 -22.35 9.50
C ASN A 699 -5.55 -22.36 10.79
N CYS A 700 -5.05 -23.05 11.83
CA CYS A 700 -5.66 -22.98 13.16
C CYS A 700 -5.42 -21.61 13.80
N GLY A 701 -6.34 -21.17 14.66
CA GLY A 701 -6.25 -19.86 15.32
C GLY A 701 -6.36 -18.68 14.35
N SER A 702 -7.02 -18.84 13.22
CA SER A 702 -7.14 -17.83 12.16
C SER A 702 -8.41 -16.98 12.24
N ILE A 703 -9.26 -17.15 13.27
CA ILE A 703 -10.38 -16.25 13.56
C ILE A 703 -9.85 -15.13 14.47
N VAL A 704 -9.18 -14.14 13.87
CA VAL A 704 -8.45 -13.10 14.58
C VAL A 704 -9.00 -11.70 14.39
N ASP A 705 -9.65 -11.44 13.26
CA ASP A 705 -10.10 -10.09 12.89
C ASP A 705 -11.42 -9.72 13.60
N PRO A 706 -11.47 -8.60 14.35
CA PRO A 706 -12.72 -8.11 14.91
C PRO A 706 -13.82 -7.92 13.85
N PRO A 707 -15.09 -8.23 14.17
CA PRO A 707 -15.62 -8.64 15.47
C PRO A 707 -15.72 -10.15 15.68
N ALA A 708 -15.30 -11.00 14.73
CA ALA A 708 -15.51 -12.46 14.77
C ALA A 708 -15.03 -13.16 16.06
N PRO A 709 -13.87 -12.85 16.65
CA PRO A 709 -13.40 -13.53 17.86
C PRO A 709 -14.19 -13.18 19.14
N TYR A 710 -15.10 -12.20 19.11
CA TYR A 710 -15.74 -11.72 20.33
C TYR A 710 -16.84 -12.66 20.83
N PRO A 711 -17.00 -12.85 22.16
CA PRO A 711 -17.96 -13.78 22.73
C PRO A 711 -19.43 -13.36 22.53
N ASP A 712 -19.72 -12.07 22.42
CA ASP A 712 -21.03 -11.49 22.19
C ASP A 712 -21.50 -11.55 20.73
N VAL A 713 -20.60 -11.89 19.80
CA VAL A 713 -20.86 -12.03 18.37
C VAL A 713 -21.15 -13.49 18.02
N LEU A 714 -22.12 -13.75 17.15
CA LEU A 714 -22.40 -15.07 16.58
C LEU A 714 -21.55 -15.25 15.32
N THR A 715 -20.51 -16.06 15.41
CA THR A 715 -19.49 -16.20 14.35
C THR A 715 -19.77 -17.43 13.49
N VAL A 716 -19.76 -17.23 12.17
CA VAL A 716 -20.20 -18.24 11.19
C VAL A 716 -19.05 -18.66 10.27
N GLY A 717 -18.73 -19.94 10.25
CA GLY A 717 -17.83 -20.55 9.27
C GLY A 717 -18.58 -21.02 8.02
N ALA A 718 -17.82 -21.47 7.00
CA ALA A 718 -18.35 -21.82 5.69
C ALA A 718 -18.23 -23.31 5.36
N VAL A 719 -19.32 -23.91 4.84
CA VAL A 719 -19.32 -25.27 4.28
C VAL A 719 -19.70 -25.28 2.80
N ASP A 720 -19.32 -26.34 2.11
CA ASP A 720 -19.73 -26.63 0.75
C ASP A 720 -21.11 -27.36 0.69
N ARG A 721 -21.59 -27.64 -0.53
CA ARG A 721 -22.84 -28.37 -0.77
C ARG A 721 -22.85 -29.78 -0.17
N ALA A 722 -21.71 -30.38 0.05
CA ALA A 722 -21.57 -31.69 0.70
C ALA A 722 -21.45 -31.60 2.24
N ARG A 723 -21.72 -30.44 2.83
CA ARG A 723 -21.60 -30.10 4.27
C ARG A 723 -20.17 -30.25 4.82
N ARG A 724 -19.16 -30.11 3.97
CA ARG A 724 -17.75 -30.16 4.36
C ARG A 724 -17.25 -28.74 4.59
N LEU A 725 -16.50 -28.54 5.68
CA LEU A 725 -15.82 -27.28 5.96
C LEU A 725 -14.92 -26.92 4.78
N THR A 726 -15.03 -25.70 4.26
CA THR A 726 -14.22 -25.21 3.16
C THR A 726 -12.76 -24.97 3.60
N GLU A 727 -11.83 -25.03 2.68
CA GLU A 727 -10.42 -24.78 3.00
C GLU A 727 -10.18 -23.36 3.47
N PHE A 728 -10.84 -22.39 2.85
CA PHE A 728 -10.70 -20.98 3.17
C PHE A 728 -11.32 -20.58 4.51
N SER A 729 -12.31 -21.32 5.05
CA SER A 729 -12.96 -20.96 6.30
C SER A 729 -11.97 -20.88 7.45
N SER A 730 -11.87 -19.71 8.09
CA SER A 730 -11.06 -19.52 9.28
C SER A 730 -11.50 -20.43 10.43
N ARG A 731 -10.54 -20.80 11.28
CA ARG A 731 -10.67 -21.85 12.32
C ARG A 731 -10.17 -21.35 13.65
N GLY A 732 -10.79 -21.86 14.74
CA GLY A 732 -10.29 -21.69 16.09
C GLY A 732 -8.98 -22.46 16.35
N PRO A 733 -8.54 -22.53 17.62
CA PRO A 733 -9.16 -21.88 18.78
C PRO A 733 -8.99 -20.35 18.80
N THR A 734 -9.91 -19.65 19.46
CA THR A 734 -9.76 -18.26 19.87
C THR A 734 -9.48 -18.19 21.37
N GLY A 735 -8.90 -17.07 21.85
CA GLY A 735 -8.52 -16.96 23.26
C GLY A 735 -9.68 -16.97 24.26
N ASP A 736 -10.87 -16.45 23.88
CA ASP A 736 -11.98 -16.20 24.80
C ASP A 736 -13.06 -17.28 24.80
N ALA A 737 -13.30 -17.96 23.67
CA ALA A 737 -14.31 -19.00 23.52
C ALA A 737 -14.06 -19.83 22.26
N PRO A 738 -14.57 -21.09 22.19
CA PRO A 738 -14.54 -21.83 20.94
C PRO A 738 -15.29 -21.09 19.82
N LYS A 739 -14.63 -20.95 18.68
CA LYS A 739 -15.16 -20.31 17.46
C LYS A 739 -14.76 -21.14 16.23
N PRO A 740 -15.61 -21.15 15.16
CA PRO A 740 -16.89 -20.45 14.99
C PRO A 740 -17.98 -21.02 15.91
N ASP A 741 -19.11 -20.29 16.10
CA ASP A 741 -20.26 -20.80 16.87
C ASP A 741 -20.98 -21.92 16.08
N LEU A 742 -21.09 -21.75 14.75
CA LEU A 742 -21.69 -22.71 13.82
C LEU A 742 -21.23 -22.43 12.38
N VAL A 743 -21.65 -23.26 11.44
CA VAL A 743 -21.35 -23.08 10.02
C VAL A 743 -22.62 -22.99 9.17
N ALA A 744 -22.49 -22.39 7.98
CA ALA A 744 -23.55 -22.30 6.97
C ALA A 744 -22.96 -22.43 5.55
N PRO A 745 -23.78 -22.60 4.50
CA PRO A 745 -23.29 -22.67 3.13
C PRO A 745 -22.49 -21.43 2.73
N GLY A 746 -21.25 -21.60 2.27
CA GLY A 746 -20.36 -20.49 1.91
C GLY A 746 -19.54 -20.72 0.66
N ALA A 747 -19.70 -21.88 -0.02
CA ALA A 747 -19.01 -22.14 -1.29
C ALA A 747 -20.00 -22.16 -2.45
N ALA A 748 -19.71 -21.46 -3.53
CA ALA A 748 -20.54 -21.35 -4.73
C ALA A 748 -22.00 -20.96 -4.42
N VAL A 749 -22.17 -19.93 -3.61
CA VAL A 749 -23.49 -19.40 -3.22
C VAL A 749 -24.00 -18.41 -4.25
N PRO A 750 -25.12 -18.69 -4.95
CA PRO A 750 -25.75 -17.75 -5.86
C PRO A 750 -26.57 -16.72 -5.09
N SER A 751 -26.46 -15.43 -5.45
CA SER A 751 -27.27 -14.37 -4.83
C SER A 751 -27.38 -13.15 -5.76
N ALA A 752 -28.12 -12.13 -5.33
CA ALA A 752 -28.29 -10.87 -6.02
C ALA A 752 -26.95 -10.15 -6.22
N PHE A 753 -26.81 -9.45 -7.35
CA PHE A 753 -25.62 -8.66 -7.64
C PHE A 753 -26.00 -7.34 -8.34
N PRO A 754 -25.23 -6.25 -8.25
CA PRO A 754 -25.61 -4.98 -8.82
C PRO A 754 -25.96 -5.03 -10.31
N GLY A 755 -26.85 -4.15 -10.73
CA GLY A 755 -27.35 -4.06 -12.12
C GLY A 755 -28.54 -4.99 -12.40
N GLY A 756 -29.16 -5.55 -11.38
CA GLY A 756 -30.36 -6.39 -11.51
C GLY A 756 -30.06 -7.85 -11.88
N GLY A 757 -28.78 -8.23 -11.94
CA GLY A 757 -28.32 -9.61 -12.20
C GLY A 757 -27.95 -10.36 -10.93
N TYR A 758 -27.43 -11.57 -11.10
CA TYR A 758 -26.99 -12.44 -10.01
C TYR A 758 -25.54 -12.85 -10.20
N ALA A 759 -24.89 -13.26 -9.13
CA ALA A 759 -23.54 -13.82 -9.17
C ALA A 759 -23.39 -14.97 -8.17
N THR A 760 -22.40 -15.81 -8.38
CA THR A 760 -22.03 -16.89 -7.47
C THR A 760 -20.71 -16.54 -6.80
N LEU A 761 -20.66 -16.49 -5.47
CA LEU A 761 -19.49 -16.14 -4.70
C LEU A 761 -19.14 -17.20 -3.66
N ASP A 762 -17.89 -17.18 -3.20
CA ASP A 762 -17.31 -18.00 -2.14
C ASP A 762 -16.91 -17.13 -0.96
N GLY A 763 -17.07 -17.61 0.27
CA GLY A 763 -16.60 -16.95 1.49
C GLY A 763 -17.49 -17.25 2.70
N THR A 764 -16.91 -17.06 3.89
CA THR A 764 -17.70 -17.01 5.14
C THR A 764 -18.67 -15.82 5.12
N SER A 765 -18.38 -14.82 4.29
CA SER A 765 -19.27 -13.70 3.97
C SER A 765 -20.62 -14.15 3.39
N MET A 766 -20.67 -15.27 2.68
CA MET A 766 -21.91 -15.83 2.09
C MET A 766 -22.66 -16.72 3.10
N ALA A 767 -21.95 -17.30 4.04
CA ALA A 767 -22.50 -18.12 5.11
C ALA A 767 -23.22 -17.29 6.20
N THR A 768 -22.60 -16.20 6.61
CA THR A 768 -23.06 -15.30 7.69
C THR A 768 -24.49 -14.78 7.50
N PRO A 769 -24.86 -14.18 6.35
CA PRO A 769 -26.20 -13.64 6.14
C PRO A 769 -27.29 -14.71 6.16
N GLN A 770 -27.01 -15.95 5.82
CA GLN A 770 -27.97 -17.03 5.90
C GLN A 770 -28.37 -17.31 7.36
N VAL A 771 -27.40 -17.26 8.30
CA VAL A 771 -27.70 -17.41 9.73
C VAL A 771 -28.50 -16.20 10.23
N ALA A 772 -28.20 -14.98 9.79
CA ALA A 772 -29.02 -13.81 10.10
C ALA A 772 -30.47 -13.98 9.59
N GLY A 773 -30.63 -14.56 8.40
CA GLY A 773 -31.92 -14.93 7.85
C GLY A 773 -32.66 -16.00 8.69
N VAL A 774 -31.99 -17.03 9.19
CA VAL A 774 -32.56 -18.03 10.09
C VAL A 774 -33.08 -17.40 11.38
N VAL A 775 -32.31 -16.47 11.97
CA VAL A 775 -32.75 -15.69 13.14
C VAL A 775 -33.99 -14.87 12.82
N ALA A 776 -34.05 -14.26 11.63
CA ALA A 776 -35.23 -13.51 11.21
C ALA A 776 -36.46 -14.43 11.06
N LEU A 777 -36.30 -15.66 10.55
CA LEU A 777 -37.39 -16.65 10.53
C LEU A 777 -37.83 -17.04 11.95
N MET A 778 -36.89 -17.33 12.86
CA MET A 778 -37.15 -17.66 14.25
C MET A 778 -37.97 -16.57 14.97
N TRP A 779 -37.53 -15.31 14.82
CA TRP A 779 -38.16 -14.17 15.48
C TRP A 779 -39.51 -13.76 14.83
N SER A 780 -39.64 -14.02 13.53
CA SER A 780 -40.94 -13.91 12.85
C SER A 780 -41.95 -14.98 13.34
N ALA A 781 -41.47 -16.20 13.60
CA ALA A 781 -42.28 -17.31 14.12
C ALA A 781 -42.68 -17.13 15.59
N ASN A 782 -41.80 -16.54 16.40
CA ASN A 782 -42.01 -16.21 17.81
C ASN A 782 -41.45 -14.81 18.14
N PRO A 783 -42.30 -13.78 18.07
CA PRO A 783 -41.88 -12.39 18.35
C PRO A 783 -41.39 -12.16 19.79
N ALA A 784 -41.71 -13.03 20.74
CA ALA A 784 -41.20 -12.93 22.13
C ALA A 784 -39.70 -13.19 22.24
N LEU A 785 -39.09 -13.85 21.25
CA LEU A 785 -37.65 -14.06 21.18
C LEU A 785 -36.87 -12.83 20.73
N VAL A 786 -37.52 -11.79 20.18
CA VAL A 786 -36.82 -10.57 19.72
C VAL A 786 -36.08 -9.95 20.90
N GLY A 787 -34.73 -9.87 20.81
CA GLY A 787 -33.85 -9.36 21.85
C GLY A 787 -33.44 -10.36 22.94
N ASP A 788 -33.92 -11.60 22.90
CA ASP A 788 -33.42 -12.71 23.74
C ASP A 788 -32.29 -13.45 23.01
N LEU A 789 -31.10 -12.85 23.06
CA LEU A 789 -29.94 -13.36 22.34
C LEU A 789 -29.46 -14.70 22.88
N ALA A 790 -29.53 -14.89 24.21
CA ALA A 790 -29.08 -16.12 24.87
C ALA A 790 -29.89 -17.31 24.42
N ARG A 791 -31.24 -17.17 24.43
CA ARG A 791 -32.14 -18.21 23.99
C ARG A 791 -32.06 -18.48 22.48
N THR A 792 -31.92 -17.41 21.68
CA THR A 792 -31.72 -17.54 20.24
C THR A 792 -30.45 -18.33 19.90
N ARG A 793 -29.33 -18.03 20.53
CA ARG A 793 -28.07 -18.77 20.36
C ARG A 793 -28.22 -20.23 20.77
N ARG A 794 -28.82 -20.49 21.89
CA ARG A 794 -29.07 -21.84 22.40
C ARG A 794 -29.89 -22.68 21.41
N ILE A 795 -31.00 -22.14 20.89
CA ILE A 795 -31.82 -22.81 19.87
C ILE A 795 -30.99 -23.13 18.63
N LEU A 796 -30.26 -22.16 18.10
CA LEU A 796 -29.42 -22.36 16.91
C LEU A 796 -28.37 -23.45 17.10
N THR A 797 -27.72 -23.51 18.27
CA THR A 797 -26.65 -24.48 18.56
C THR A 797 -27.20 -25.88 18.88
N GLU A 798 -28.34 -25.96 19.56
CA GLU A 798 -28.99 -27.25 19.90
C GLU A 798 -29.68 -27.91 18.70
N THR A 799 -30.07 -27.12 17.69
CA THR A 799 -30.76 -27.64 16.49
C THR A 799 -29.83 -27.80 15.29
N ALA A 800 -28.56 -27.45 15.43
CA ALA A 800 -27.58 -27.60 14.37
C ALA A 800 -27.36 -29.08 13.99
N THR A 801 -27.14 -29.34 12.70
CA THR A 801 -26.91 -30.69 12.17
C THR A 801 -25.38 -30.91 11.96
N PRO A 802 -24.93 -32.18 11.91
CA PRO A 802 -23.52 -32.46 11.72
C PRO A 802 -22.94 -31.86 10.43
N ALA A 803 -21.78 -31.24 10.55
CA ALA A 803 -20.90 -30.83 9.44
C ALA A 803 -19.57 -31.56 9.54
N THR A 804 -18.94 -31.83 8.40
CA THR A 804 -17.73 -32.64 8.34
C THR A 804 -16.50 -31.72 8.24
N ALA A 805 -15.54 -31.93 9.14
CA ALA A 805 -14.21 -31.33 9.02
C ALA A 805 -13.31 -32.17 8.11
N PRO A 806 -12.33 -31.56 7.39
CA PRO A 806 -11.36 -32.31 6.60
C PRO A 806 -10.59 -33.32 7.46
N ALA A 807 -10.35 -34.52 6.93
CA ALA A 807 -9.57 -35.54 7.61
C ALA A 807 -8.17 -35.06 8.00
N GLY A 808 -7.73 -35.34 9.22
CA GLY A 808 -6.41 -34.94 9.72
C GLY A 808 -6.33 -33.50 10.26
N THR A 809 -7.42 -32.74 10.24
CA THR A 809 -7.45 -31.37 10.82
C THR A 809 -7.84 -31.48 12.29
N THR A 810 -6.99 -30.98 13.19
CA THR A 810 -7.21 -31.10 14.65
C THR A 810 -7.44 -29.81 15.39
N CYS A 811 -7.04 -28.66 14.93
CA CYS A 811 -7.22 -27.29 15.51
C CYS A 811 -7.92 -27.21 16.88
N GLY A 812 -7.39 -27.92 17.91
CA GLY A 812 -8.01 -27.98 19.24
C GLY A 812 -9.18 -28.97 19.36
N GLY A 813 -10.10 -29.03 18.41
CA GLY A 813 -11.24 -29.96 18.39
C GLY A 813 -12.28 -29.63 17.34
N THR A 814 -13.30 -30.46 17.20
CA THR A 814 -14.37 -30.27 16.20
C THR A 814 -15.10 -28.93 16.39
N ARG A 815 -15.22 -28.47 17.62
CA ARG A 815 -15.85 -27.16 17.93
C ARG A 815 -15.08 -25.99 17.39
N ASP A 816 -13.75 -26.07 17.30
CA ASP A 816 -12.89 -25.02 16.73
C ASP A 816 -12.89 -25.04 15.19
N LEU A 817 -13.51 -26.03 14.57
CA LEU A 817 -13.62 -26.19 13.14
C LEU A 817 -15.02 -25.82 12.61
N VAL A 818 -16.06 -26.39 13.20
CA VAL A 818 -17.44 -26.29 12.70
C VAL A 818 -18.43 -25.80 13.77
N GLY A 819 -17.97 -25.43 14.95
CA GLY A 819 -18.83 -25.01 16.05
C GLY A 819 -19.81 -26.09 16.47
N ALA A 820 -21.08 -25.74 16.58
CA ALA A 820 -22.16 -26.68 16.86
C ALA A 820 -22.58 -27.52 15.64
N GLY A 821 -22.12 -27.16 14.44
CA GLY A 821 -22.48 -27.81 13.18
C GLY A 821 -23.14 -26.85 12.18
N LEU A 822 -23.76 -27.44 11.15
CA LEU A 822 -24.49 -26.71 10.10
C LEU A 822 -25.84 -26.22 10.64
N VAL A 823 -26.15 -24.96 10.48
CA VAL A 823 -27.45 -24.37 10.83
C VAL A 823 -28.61 -25.11 10.14
N ASP A 824 -29.68 -25.41 10.90
CA ASP A 824 -30.92 -26.00 10.39
C ASP A 824 -32.06 -25.02 10.65
N ALA A 825 -32.52 -24.35 9.60
CA ALA A 825 -33.58 -23.34 9.69
C ALA A 825 -34.92 -23.96 10.12
N TYR A 826 -35.23 -25.15 9.61
CA TYR A 826 -36.49 -25.79 9.90
C TYR A 826 -36.60 -26.26 11.36
N ALA A 827 -35.55 -26.91 11.85
CA ALA A 827 -35.48 -27.34 13.24
C ALA A 827 -35.45 -26.15 14.21
N ALA A 828 -34.69 -25.09 13.89
CA ALA A 828 -34.59 -23.89 14.71
C ALA A 828 -35.93 -23.14 14.81
N VAL A 829 -36.66 -22.99 13.71
CA VAL A 829 -37.98 -22.33 13.72
C VAL A 829 -39.01 -23.13 14.47
N ARG A 830 -39.00 -24.47 14.33
CA ARG A 830 -39.90 -25.35 15.13
C ARG A 830 -39.59 -25.25 16.62
N ALA A 831 -38.34 -25.28 17.01
CA ALA A 831 -37.92 -25.12 18.41
C ALA A 831 -38.31 -23.74 18.95
N ALA A 832 -38.14 -22.67 18.14
CA ALA A 832 -38.54 -21.31 18.49
C ALA A 832 -40.08 -21.19 18.77
N ARG A 833 -40.95 -21.92 18.02
CA ARG A 833 -42.39 -21.93 18.22
C ARG A 833 -42.83 -22.65 19.48
N ASN A 834 -42.12 -23.74 19.82
CA ASN A 834 -42.54 -24.64 20.91
C ASN A 834 -42.03 -24.19 22.28
N GLY A 835 -41.12 -23.25 22.31
CA GLY A 835 -40.54 -22.77 23.55
C GLY A 835 -40.73 -21.28 23.71
#